data_190d92e72f080a81e8413f18767e7115
#
_entry.id   190d92e72f080a81e8413f18767e7115
#
_cell.length_a   1.000
_cell.length_b   1.000
_cell.length_c   1.000
_cell.angle_alpha   90.00
_cell.angle_beta   90.00
_cell.angle_gamma   90.00
#
_symmetry.space_group_name_H-M   'P 1'
#
loop_
_entity.id
_entity.type
_entity.pdbx_description
1 polymer ?
#
loop_
_entity_poly.entity_id
_entity_poly.type
_entity_poly.pdbx_seq_one_letter_code
_entity_poly.pdbx_strand_id
1 'polypeptide(L)'
;MKFKIFLILIELISFINSKIEYTSTIAFSSSGISSSGDGVDISGTQATISKSGSYLATGSSSEGNIIISVDSVNLYLENLELSSNITSPIIVNKQLENVKIISLGNVILQDLENENITTGECAVIKIKKKSIVTFRNEKDMKLIGKCKNVIKGGSLANIIFEESEGEYTINAYKNGISSDNLLQFNGGKFIISTETGDAVKSSPDDTDTVSLGKILINSGIFNIQSYSDGFQAANILIIKDGTFNIKTENGYDSTTFDKDTMSAKGFKVSNNATGSIIKVYNGIFNLNTADDAFHSNGNLTLINGNYQIYSGDDGIHAEFHLIIGTKDQTRTPIINILYCYEGLEGLSLRIYSGKINVTSTDDGINAAGGSNSDVDPSPGPGPEPGPGPHSSNHRKLNIGSKLNAEPGPHSQGNSSYFISIYGGECNVISAGDGLDSNGNIFIHGGDFNVFGQSGSEGSDNEPIDHDGNFTIFNGTLLAAGNSGMQQVHSGILKGNQMYAYYTQSISANQILKIKNENDEIIKETTFPKTVRYTFFTCKGLNNNYKFYLYDSDGKETEVYFNFGNPKSGSDDQDTKEDDGGKYDDDEEEDSDTDMSDETDHSDSSQQSDTSEHSDTPFTDISTDTSDIRSDDTHSDTSDIHSDIHPDSSDIHSDISSDIRTDVHSDDNKTDMNEEDRNTALIVSLSVFIPIIIILIIIIVLAIRKYRSKDISRSTLLNDNGEDVKLSNEE
;
A
#
# COMPACT_ATOMS: atom_id res chain seq x y z
N MET A 1 -11.48 35.76 32.12
CA MET A 1 -10.52 35.04 31.25
C MET A 1 -9.42 34.33 32.06
N LYS A 2 -8.64 35.01 32.92
CA LYS A 2 -7.58 34.37 33.74
C LYS A 2 -8.07 33.22 34.61
N PHE A 3 -9.28 33.32 35.19
CA PHE A 3 -9.86 32.29 36.06
C PHE A 3 -10.28 31.02 35.25
N LYS A 4 -10.81 31.18 34.03
CA LYS A 4 -11.11 30.04 33.16
C LYS A 4 -9.85 29.29 32.68
N ILE A 5 -8.78 30.05 32.38
CA ILE A 5 -7.49 29.45 32.01
C ILE A 5 -6.88 28.68 33.18
N PHE A 6 -7.00 29.22 34.39
CA PHE A 6 -6.54 28.55 35.62
C PHE A 6 -7.35 27.28 35.93
N LEU A 7 -8.67 27.27 35.71
CA LEU A 7 -9.48 26.06 35.83
C LEU A 7 -9.14 25.01 34.79
N ILE A 8 -8.95 25.41 33.53
CA ILE A 8 -8.50 24.49 32.45
C ILE A 8 -7.09 23.92 32.76
N LEU A 9 -6.21 24.73 33.33
CA LEU A 9 -4.88 24.24 33.76
C LEU A 9 -4.98 23.28 34.95
N ILE A 10 -5.88 23.52 35.91
CA ILE A 10 -6.12 22.59 37.03
C ILE A 10 -6.75 21.29 36.52
N GLU A 11 -7.68 21.35 35.59
CA GLU A 11 -8.28 20.17 34.96
C GLU A 11 -7.21 19.39 34.12
N LEU A 12 -6.35 20.11 33.39
CA LEU A 12 -5.24 19.51 32.65
C LEU A 12 -4.19 18.87 33.57
N ILE A 13 -3.81 19.54 34.67
CA ILE A 13 -2.88 19.00 35.67
C ILE A 13 -3.53 17.85 36.46
N SER A 14 -4.82 17.89 36.71
CA SER A 14 -5.58 16.80 37.33
C SER A 14 -5.66 15.59 36.37
N PHE A 15 -5.82 15.82 35.07
CA PHE A 15 -5.80 14.78 34.03
C PHE A 15 -4.42 14.15 33.87
N ILE A 16 -3.34 14.97 33.93
CA ILE A 16 -1.95 14.49 33.83
C ILE A 16 -1.55 13.68 35.10
N ASN A 17 -2.14 13.92 36.24
CA ASN A 17 -1.86 13.23 37.50
C ASN A 17 -2.89 12.16 37.88
N SER A 18 -3.83 11.80 37.01
CA SER A 18 -4.75 10.70 37.28
C SER A 18 -3.97 9.37 37.22
N LYS A 19 -3.59 8.88 38.39
CA LYS A 19 -3.06 7.53 38.55
C LYS A 19 -4.12 6.56 38.06
N ILE A 20 -3.77 5.72 37.09
CA ILE A 20 -4.67 4.67 36.61
C ILE A 20 -5.01 3.78 37.82
N GLU A 21 -6.31 3.66 38.13
CA GLU A 21 -6.80 2.71 39.13
C GLU A 21 -7.06 1.37 38.46
N TYR A 22 -6.38 0.34 38.93
CA TYR A 22 -6.57 -1.01 38.41
C TYR A 22 -7.57 -1.78 39.25
N THR A 23 -8.49 -2.49 38.58
CA THR A 23 -9.41 -3.44 39.22
C THR A 23 -8.62 -4.57 39.85
N SER A 24 -7.58 -5.03 39.17
CA SER A 24 -6.63 -6.03 39.70
C SER A 24 -5.28 -5.90 39.02
N THR A 25 -4.24 -6.38 39.70
CA THR A 25 -2.90 -6.60 39.14
C THR A 25 -2.66 -8.09 38.99
N ILE A 26 -2.15 -8.50 37.84
CA ILE A 26 -1.76 -9.89 37.53
C ILE A 26 -0.23 -9.94 37.49
N ALA A 27 0.39 -10.62 38.42
CA ALA A 27 1.84 -10.73 38.49
C ALA A 27 2.29 -12.14 38.13
N PHE A 28 3.11 -12.25 37.07
CA PHE A 28 3.74 -13.49 36.63
C PHE A 28 5.12 -13.63 37.26
N SER A 29 5.46 -14.86 37.69
CA SER A 29 6.76 -15.19 38.23
C SER A 29 7.11 -16.65 37.98
N SER A 30 8.34 -17.05 38.24
CA SER A 30 8.78 -18.46 38.14
C SER A 30 8.05 -19.39 39.11
N SER A 31 7.41 -18.85 40.18
CA SER A 31 6.62 -19.61 41.14
C SER A 31 5.15 -19.72 40.80
N GLY A 32 4.69 -19.07 39.73
CA GLY A 32 3.29 -19.05 39.27
C GLY A 32 2.71 -17.65 39.11
N ILE A 33 1.39 -17.57 39.07
CA ILE A 33 0.64 -16.32 38.87
C ILE A 33 0.00 -15.93 40.23
N SER A 34 0.03 -14.63 40.51
CA SER A 34 -0.74 -14.06 41.62
C SER A 34 -1.58 -12.89 41.12
N SER A 35 -2.71 -12.62 41.76
CA SER A 35 -3.54 -11.44 41.48
C SER A 35 -3.86 -10.70 42.77
N SER A 36 -3.93 -9.37 42.69
CA SER A 36 -4.43 -8.52 43.77
C SER A 36 -5.66 -7.81 43.25
N GLY A 37 -6.76 -7.89 43.99
CA GLY A 37 -8.04 -7.32 43.56
C GLY A 37 -9.01 -8.39 43.05
N ASP A 38 -10.01 -7.97 42.29
CA ASP A 38 -11.15 -8.80 41.91
C ASP A 38 -11.17 -9.05 40.38
N GLY A 39 -11.93 -10.04 39.92
CA GLY A 39 -12.19 -10.30 38.51
C GLY A 39 -11.08 -11.03 37.75
N VAL A 40 -10.14 -11.69 38.46
CA VAL A 40 -9.13 -12.56 37.87
C VAL A 40 -9.22 -13.96 38.47
N ASP A 41 -9.47 -14.96 37.65
CA ASP A 41 -9.50 -16.38 38.03
C ASP A 41 -8.16 -17.02 37.58
N ILE A 42 -7.42 -17.61 38.50
CA ILE A 42 -6.11 -18.24 38.23
C ILE A 42 -6.27 -19.77 38.23
N SER A 43 -5.80 -20.40 37.17
CA SER A 43 -5.75 -21.87 37.04
C SER A 43 -4.43 -22.29 36.42
N GLY A 44 -3.51 -22.84 37.22
CA GLY A 44 -2.19 -23.21 36.76
C GLY A 44 -1.38 -22.00 36.25
N THR A 45 -1.04 -22.03 34.97
CA THR A 45 -0.28 -20.96 34.26
C THR A 45 -1.21 -19.96 33.54
N GLN A 46 -2.51 -20.03 33.79
CA GLN A 46 -3.52 -19.19 33.12
C GLN A 46 -4.15 -18.21 34.10
N ALA A 47 -4.24 -16.93 33.69
CA ALA A 47 -5.04 -15.89 34.33
C ALA A 47 -6.24 -15.54 33.43
N THR A 48 -7.47 -15.72 33.91
CA THR A 48 -8.70 -15.39 33.18
C THR A 48 -9.34 -14.13 33.77
N ILE A 49 -9.46 -13.08 32.97
CA ILE A 49 -10.19 -11.86 33.31
C ILE A 49 -11.67 -12.15 33.11
N SER A 50 -12.44 -12.15 34.21
CA SER A 50 -13.85 -12.53 34.26
C SER A 50 -14.81 -11.40 34.64
N LYS A 51 -14.30 -10.17 34.88
CA LYS A 51 -15.09 -8.95 35.12
C LYS A 51 -14.57 -7.79 34.28
N SER A 52 -15.47 -6.89 33.89
CA SER A 52 -15.11 -5.63 33.23
C SER A 52 -14.22 -4.76 34.14
N GLY A 53 -13.30 -4.02 33.56
CA GLY A 53 -12.42 -3.13 34.32
C GLY A 53 -11.02 -2.97 33.72
N SER A 54 -10.13 -2.38 34.50
CA SER A 54 -8.74 -2.12 34.13
C SER A 54 -7.80 -3.06 34.88
N TYR A 55 -6.95 -3.74 34.16
CA TYR A 55 -6.06 -4.79 34.69
C TYR A 55 -4.61 -4.49 34.31
N LEU A 56 -3.70 -4.64 35.26
CA LEU A 56 -2.25 -4.48 35.02
C LEU A 56 -1.59 -5.86 35.06
N ALA A 57 -0.96 -6.26 33.99
CA ALA A 57 -0.16 -7.48 33.92
C ALA A 57 1.34 -7.14 33.91
N THR A 58 2.10 -7.80 34.78
CA THR A 58 3.55 -7.56 34.99
C THR A 58 4.30 -8.86 35.22
N GLY A 59 5.63 -8.82 35.10
CA GLY A 59 6.53 -9.92 35.46
C GLY A 59 6.89 -10.84 34.30
N SER A 60 7.27 -12.09 34.60
CA SER A 60 7.72 -13.02 33.55
C SER A 60 7.28 -14.46 33.82
N SER A 61 6.98 -15.19 32.73
CA SER A 61 6.71 -16.62 32.77
C SER A 61 7.13 -17.28 31.46
N SER A 62 7.82 -18.41 31.55
CA SER A 62 8.14 -19.26 30.39
C SER A 62 6.96 -20.07 29.88
N GLU A 63 5.87 -20.17 30.67
CA GLU A 63 4.60 -20.75 30.30
C GLU A 63 3.51 -19.94 30.99
N GLY A 64 2.98 -18.92 30.30
CA GLY A 64 1.99 -17.99 30.85
C GLY A 64 0.95 -17.59 29.82
N ASN A 65 -0.31 -17.45 30.29
CA ASN A 65 -1.42 -17.10 29.43
C ASN A 65 -2.41 -16.16 30.13
N ILE A 66 -2.90 -15.16 29.38
CA ILE A 66 -3.98 -14.26 29.82
C ILE A 66 -5.18 -14.48 28.90
N ILE A 67 -6.34 -14.78 29.47
CA ILE A 67 -7.61 -14.88 28.74
C ILE A 67 -8.52 -13.72 29.14
N ILE A 68 -8.97 -12.93 28.18
CA ILE A 68 -10.01 -11.93 28.36
C ILE A 68 -11.34 -12.60 27.97
N SER A 69 -12.25 -12.77 28.94
CA SER A 69 -13.50 -13.50 28.76
C SER A 69 -14.76 -12.64 28.85
N VAL A 70 -14.62 -11.37 29.13
CA VAL A 70 -15.71 -10.39 29.26
C VAL A 70 -15.38 -9.12 28.47
N ASP A 71 -16.43 -8.37 28.18
CA ASP A 71 -16.32 -7.08 27.49
C ASP A 71 -15.88 -5.94 28.41
N SER A 72 -15.52 -4.79 27.84
CA SER A 72 -15.12 -3.58 28.55
C SER A 72 -13.90 -3.79 29.46
N VAL A 73 -12.83 -4.35 28.87
CA VAL A 73 -11.56 -4.62 29.55
C VAL A 73 -10.45 -3.76 28.95
N ASN A 74 -9.74 -3.02 29.82
CA ASN A 74 -8.47 -2.41 29.51
C ASN A 74 -7.35 -3.26 30.15
N LEU A 75 -6.57 -3.95 29.33
CA LEU A 75 -5.41 -4.72 29.76
C LEU A 75 -4.14 -3.91 29.54
N TYR A 76 -3.55 -3.46 30.64
CA TYR A 76 -2.27 -2.75 30.65
C TYR A 76 -1.14 -3.76 30.85
N LEU A 77 -0.10 -3.65 30.04
CA LEU A 77 1.09 -4.50 30.07
C LEU A 77 2.28 -3.63 30.47
N GLU A 78 2.96 -3.98 31.58
CA GLU A 78 4.09 -3.21 32.05
C GLU A 78 5.23 -4.14 32.45
N ASN A 79 6.36 -4.06 31.74
CA ASN A 79 7.53 -4.90 31.99
C ASN A 79 7.14 -6.40 32.08
N LEU A 80 6.41 -6.85 31.04
CA LEU A 80 5.84 -8.17 30.95
C LEU A 80 6.58 -9.03 29.91
N GLU A 81 7.02 -10.22 30.31
CA GLU A 81 7.58 -11.22 29.41
C GLU A 81 6.80 -12.52 29.55
N LEU A 82 6.00 -12.87 28.53
CA LEU A 82 5.25 -14.12 28.51
C LEU A 82 5.64 -14.96 27.31
N SER A 83 5.94 -16.22 27.61
CA SER A 83 6.08 -17.26 26.60
C SER A 83 5.00 -18.33 26.81
N SER A 84 4.60 -19.03 25.75
CA SER A 84 3.76 -20.22 25.86
C SER A 84 4.08 -21.24 24.77
N ASN A 85 4.17 -22.51 25.20
CA ASN A 85 4.28 -23.71 24.34
C ASN A 85 2.94 -24.36 24.04
N ILE A 86 1.89 -24.05 24.82
CA ILE A 86 0.65 -24.80 24.83
C ILE A 86 -0.45 -24.00 24.13
N THR A 87 -0.38 -22.68 24.23
CA THR A 87 -1.46 -21.78 23.79
C THR A 87 -0.91 -20.40 23.43
N SER A 88 -1.77 -19.48 23.09
CA SER A 88 -1.41 -18.07 22.86
C SER A 88 -1.16 -17.36 24.19
N PRO A 89 -0.08 -16.57 24.35
CA PRO A 89 0.14 -15.73 25.51
C PRO A 89 -1.04 -14.83 25.87
N ILE A 90 -1.76 -14.30 24.87
CA ILE A 90 -3.00 -13.54 25.09
C ILE A 90 -4.11 -14.08 24.21
N ILE A 91 -5.27 -14.33 24.81
CA ILE A 91 -6.50 -14.74 24.10
C ILE A 91 -7.63 -13.79 24.44
N VAL A 92 -8.24 -13.20 23.42
CA VAL A 92 -9.50 -12.46 23.52
C VAL A 92 -10.63 -13.36 23.05
N ASN A 93 -11.60 -13.66 23.93
CA ASN A 93 -12.72 -14.51 23.59
C ASN A 93 -13.65 -13.85 22.55
N LYS A 94 -14.58 -14.62 22.01
CA LYS A 94 -15.50 -14.21 20.94
C LYS A 94 -16.53 -13.19 21.43
N GLN A 95 -16.93 -12.28 20.53
CA GLN A 95 -18.02 -11.32 20.75
C GLN A 95 -17.74 -10.32 21.88
N LEU A 96 -16.50 -9.85 21.98
CA LEU A 96 -16.08 -8.78 22.86
C LEU A 96 -15.78 -7.54 22.01
N GLU A 97 -16.46 -6.44 22.28
CA GLU A 97 -16.43 -5.24 21.41
C GLU A 97 -15.57 -4.11 21.95
N ASN A 98 -15.30 -4.09 23.26
CA ASN A 98 -14.56 -3.02 23.95
C ASN A 98 -13.35 -3.58 24.70
N VAL A 99 -12.40 -4.15 24.01
CA VAL A 99 -11.16 -4.64 24.60
C VAL A 99 -10.00 -3.76 24.13
N LYS A 100 -9.25 -3.21 25.09
CA LYS A 100 -8.02 -2.48 24.83
C LYS A 100 -6.81 -3.20 25.42
N ILE A 101 -5.74 -3.32 24.64
CA ILE A 101 -4.45 -3.84 25.07
C ILE A 101 -3.42 -2.70 24.97
N ILE A 102 -2.88 -2.28 26.12
CA ILE A 102 -2.10 -1.07 26.24
C ILE A 102 -0.72 -1.40 26.85
N SER A 103 0.35 -1.13 26.13
CA SER A 103 1.72 -1.27 26.65
C SER A 103 2.14 0.01 27.38
N LEU A 104 2.52 -0.11 28.64
CA LEU A 104 3.05 0.98 29.45
C LEU A 104 4.57 0.86 29.70
N GLY A 105 5.12 -0.32 29.52
CA GLY A 105 6.53 -0.64 29.69
C GLY A 105 6.99 -1.60 28.61
N ASN A 106 8.23 -2.09 28.69
CA ASN A 106 8.73 -3.07 27.74
C ASN A 106 7.93 -4.37 27.85
N VAL A 107 7.43 -4.86 26.71
CA VAL A 107 6.61 -6.08 26.61
C VAL A 107 7.25 -7.02 25.62
N ILE A 108 7.38 -8.29 26.01
CA ILE A 108 7.81 -9.37 25.15
C ILE A 108 6.76 -10.49 25.26
N LEU A 109 6.08 -10.79 24.15
CA LEU A 109 5.17 -11.91 24.06
C LEU A 109 5.64 -12.84 22.96
N GLN A 110 5.69 -14.15 23.26
CA GLN A 110 6.10 -15.13 22.25
C GLN A 110 5.34 -16.44 22.39
N ASP A 111 4.98 -17.04 21.28
CA ASP A 111 4.70 -18.46 21.24
C ASP A 111 6.00 -19.21 20.94
N LEU A 112 6.10 -20.41 21.47
CA LEU A 112 7.24 -21.28 21.25
C LEU A 112 6.85 -22.32 20.21
N GLU A 113 7.83 -22.79 19.46
CA GLU A 113 7.63 -23.85 18.49
C GLU A 113 7.12 -25.09 19.20
N ASN A 114 5.93 -25.54 18.84
CA ASN A 114 5.33 -26.76 19.41
C ASN A 114 4.91 -27.69 18.28
N GLU A 115 5.63 -28.77 18.11
CA GLU A 115 5.35 -29.83 17.14
C GLU A 115 3.97 -30.48 17.35
N ASN A 116 3.35 -30.33 18.53
CA ASN A 116 2.07 -30.91 18.89
C ASN A 116 0.86 -29.98 18.71
N ILE A 117 1.02 -28.72 18.26
CA ILE A 117 -0.12 -27.85 17.94
C ILE A 117 -0.64 -28.17 16.52
N THR A 118 -1.08 -29.40 16.32
CA THR A 118 -1.60 -29.87 15.01
C THR A 118 -3.05 -29.46 14.74
N THR A 119 -3.78 -28.90 15.71
CA THR A 119 -5.24 -28.75 15.60
C THR A 119 -5.78 -27.33 15.79
N GLY A 120 -4.94 -26.32 15.87
CA GLY A 120 -5.42 -24.95 16.10
C GLY A 120 -4.65 -23.89 15.32
N GLU A 121 -5.28 -22.76 15.06
CA GLU A 121 -4.58 -21.56 14.66
C GLU A 121 -3.74 -21.07 15.82
N CYS A 122 -2.42 -21.15 15.69
CA CYS A 122 -1.49 -20.58 16.64
C CYS A 122 -1.35 -19.08 16.39
N ALA A 123 -1.23 -18.30 17.45
CA ALA A 123 -0.88 -16.89 17.41
C ALA A 123 -0.35 -16.44 18.77
N VAL A 124 0.51 -15.44 18.80
CA VAL A 124 0.95 -14.82 20.06
C VAL A 124 -0.20 -14.09 20.74
N ILE A 125 -0.99 -13.36 19.96
CA ILE A 125 -2.24 -12.75 20.41
C ILE A 125 -3.37 -13.26 19.53
N LYS A 126 -4.26 -14.07 20.13
CA LYS A 126 -5.41 -14.67 19.44
C LYS A 126 -6.70 -13.94 19.77
N ILE A 127 -7.30 -13.33 18.79
CA ILE A 127 -8.59 -12.63 18.90
C ILE A 127 -9.65 -13.48 18.24
N LYS A 128 -10.61 -13.99 19.03
CA LYS A 128 -11.65 -14.86 18.50
C LYS A 128 -12.72 -14.07 17.75
N LYS A 129 -13.51 -14.78 16.96
CA LYS A 129 -14.50 -14.22 16.03
C LYS A 129 -15.42 -13.16 16.63
N LYS A 130 -15.76 -12.16 15.81
CA LYS A 130 -16.69 -11.07 16.14
C LYS A 130 -16.22 -10.20 17.32
N SER A 131 -14.90 -10.10 17.54
CA SER A 131 -14.37 -9.25 18.60
C SER A 131 -13.66 -8.05 18.00
N ILE A 132 -13.71 -6.94 18.71
CA ILE A 132 -13.04 -5.69 18.36
C ILE A 132 -11.98 -5.44 19.42
N VAL A 133 -10.73 -5.37 18.98
CA VAL A 133 -9.58 -5.16 19.88
C VAL A 133 -8.79 -3.95 19.42
N THR A 134 -8.58 -3.04 20.34
CA THR A 134 -7.79 -1.83 20.14
C THR A 134 -6.44 -1.98 20.83
N PHE A 135 -5.38 -1.71 20.10
CA PHE A 135 -4.00 -1.71 20.58
C PHE A 135 -3.49 -0.28 20.71
N ARG A 136 -2.79 -0.01 21.83
CA ARG A 136 -2.06 1.22 22.05
C ARG A 136 -0.70 0.93 22.66
N ASN A 137 0.35 1.49 22.14
CA ASN A 137 1.71 1.16 22.52
C ASN A 137 2.49 2.40 23.00
N GLU A 138 2.46 2.68 24.30
CA GLU A 138 3.18 3.82 24.88
C GLU A 138 4.69 3.52 25.02
N LYS A 139 5.05 2.25 25.07
CA LYS A 139 6.43 1.74 25.11
C LYS A 139 6.56 0.51 24.21
N ASP A 140 7.77 0.14 23.86
CA ASP A 140 8.05 -0.88 22.86
C ASP A 140 7.44 -2.24 23.22
N MET A 141 6.84 -2.86 22.21
CA MET A 141 6.24 -4.18 22.30
C MET A 141 6.87 -5.11 21.26
N LYS A 142 7.52 -6.16 21.75
CA LYS A 142 8.11 -7.20 20.91
C LYS A 142 7.24 -8.44 20.92
N LEU A 143 6.81 -8.86 19.73
CA LEU A 143 5.94 -10.02 19.51
C LEU A 143 6.66 -11.01 18.61
N ILE A 144 6.78 -12.28 19.06
CA ILE A 144 7.54 -13.32 18.36
C ILE A 144 6.64 -14.54 18.15
N GLY A 145 6.25 -14.79 16.92
CA GLY A 145 5.44 -15.93 16.52
C GLY A 145 6.28 -17.01 15.86
N LYS A 146 6.57 -18.09 16.61
CA LYS A 146 7.33 -19.24 16.10
C LYS A 146 6.43 -20.30 15.47
N CYS A 147 5.15 -20.33 15.84
CA CYS A 147 4.21 -21.33 15.38
C CYS A 147 3.57 -20.94 14.02
N LYS A 148 2.91 -19.80 13.96
CA LYS A 148 2.26 -19.28 12.74
C LYS A 148 2.22 -17.76 12.73
N ASN A 149 1.06 -17.20 13.11
CA ASN A 149 0.82 -15.76 13.07
C ASN A 149 1.23 -15.09 14.38
N VAL A 150 1.49 -13.79 14.36
CA VAL A 150 1.74 -13.05 15.61
C VAL A 150 0.45 -12.51 16.18
N ILE A 151 -0.31 -11.71 15.43
CA ILE A 151 -1.65 -11.29 15.84
C ILE A 151 -2.65 -11.87 14.85
N LYS A 152 -3.60 -12.69 15.35
CA LYS A 152 -4.65 -13.30 14.50
C LYS A 152 -6.03 -12.96 15.02
N GLY A 153 -6.80 -12.21 14.21
CA GLY A 153 -8.24 -12.05 14.33
C GLY A 153 -8.97 -13.16 13.56
N GLY A 154 -9.98 -13.76 14.17
CA GLY A 154 -10.85 -14.73 13.52
C GLY A 154 -11.97 -14.05 12.74
N SER A 155 -12.90 -14.86 12.22
CA SER A 155 -14.02 -14.39 11.40
C SER A 155 -14.75 -13.19 12.02
N LEU A 156 -14.93 -12.13 11.25
CA LEU A 156 -15.55 -10.86 11.65
C LEU A 156 -14.84 -10.13 12.82
N ALA A 157 -13.56 -10.42 13.09
CA ALA A 157 -12.80 -9.67 14.08
C ALA A 157 -12.25 -8.38 13.47
N ASN A 158 -12.26 -7.31 14.28
CA ASN A 158 -11.65 -6.02 13.94
C ASN A 158 -10.44 -5.77 14.84
N ILE A 159 -9.34 -5.36 14.24
CA ILE A 159 -8.11 -5.02 14.95
C ILE A 159 -7.77 -3.58 14.63
N ILE A 160 -7.66 -2.75 15.66
CA ILE A 160 -7.44 -1.30 15.55
C ILE A 160 -6.17 -0.94 16.29
N PHE A 161 -5.25 -0.24 15.64
CA PHE A 161 -4.07 0.32 16.24
C PHE A 161 -4.25 1.84 16.39
N GLU A 162 -4.28 2.32 17.64
CA GLU A 162 -4.33 3.76 17.95
C GLU A 162 -2.94 4.39 17.71
N GLU A 163 -2.91 5.69 17.49
CA GLU A 163 -1.66 6.44 17.46
C GLU A 163 -0.93 6.30 18.80
N SER A 164 0.37 6.02 18.74
CA SER A 164 1.17 5.70 19.92
C SER A 164 2.66 5.99 19.70
N GLU A 165 3.41 6.21 20.80
CA GLU A 165 4.83 6.57 20.75
C GLU A 165 5.76 5.36 20.61
N GLY A 166 5.38 4.22 21.22
CA GLY A 166 6.17 3.00 21.23
C GLY A 166 6.14 2.27 19.88
N GLU A 167 7.12 1.38 19.70
CA GLU A 167 7.31 0.59 18.49
C GLU A 167 6.78 -0.83 18.67
N TYR A 168 6.11 -1.34 17.65
CA TYR A 168 5.77 -2.76 17.51
C TYR A 168 6.85 -3.47 16.71
N THR A 169 7.64 -4.33 17.35
CA THR A 169 8.56 -5.25 16.67
C THR A 169 7.90 -6.61 16.54
N ILE A 170 7.58 -7.03 15.32
CA ILE A 170 6.81 -8.24 15.03
C ILE A 170 7.65 -9.19 14.18
N ASN A 171 8.00 -10.35 14.74
CA ASN A 171 8.70 -11.41 14.03
C ASN A 171 7.77 -12.63 13.92
N ALA A 172 7.38 -12.99 12.72
CA ALA A 172 6.38 -14.04 12.47
C ALA A 172 6.95 -15.18 11.62
N TYR A 173 6.64 -16.41 11.99
CA TYR A 173 6.88 -17.55 11.10
C TYR A 173 5.98 -17.46 9.85
N LYS A 174 4.69 -17.10 10.02
CA LYS A 174 3.76 -16.91 8.90
C LYS A 174 3.35 -15.44 8.78
N ASN A 175 2.15 -15.05 9.17
CA ASN A 175 1.71 -13.67 9.01
C ASN A 175 2.01 -12.83 10.27
N GLY A 176 2.42 -11.60 10.07
CA GLY A 176 2.65 -10.65 11.16
C GLY A 176 1.33 -10.29 11.86
N ILE A 177 0.46 -9.57 11.16
CA ILE A 177 -0.87 -9.16 11.64
C ILE A 177 -1.90 -9.66 10.65
N SER A 178 -2.87 -10.44 11.11
CA SER A 178 -3.93 -10.92 10.23
C SER A 178 -5.31 -10.84 10.85
N SER A 179 -6.33 -10.56 10.04
CA SER A 179 -7.75 -10.59 10.40
C SER A 179 -8.59 -10.97 9.18
N ASP A 180 -9.77 -11.49 9.43
CA ASP A 180 -10.66 -11.85 8.33
C ASP A 180 -11.57 -10.68 7.92
N ASN A 181 -11.66 -9.59 8.72
CA ASN A 181 -12.56 -8.47 8.45
C ASN A 181 -11.84 -7.13 8.28
N LEU A 182 -11.40 -6.52 9.38
CA LEU A 182 -10.84 -5.18 9.36
C LEU A 182 -9.52 -5.12 10.12
N LEU A 183 -8.52 -4.53 9.47
CA LEU A 183 -7.31 -4.01 10.09
C LEU A 183 -7.28 -2.50 9.89
N GLN A 184 -7.24 -1.75 11.00
CA GLN A 184 -7.19 -0.28 10.96
C GLN A 184 -5.97 0.24 11.72
N PHE A 185 -5.20 1.09 11.05
CA PHE A 185 -4.02 1.74 11.62
C PHE A 185 -4.26 3.25 11.67
N ASN A 186 -4.46 3.79 12.87
CA ASN A 186 -4.63 5.24 13.06
C ASN A 186 -3.27 5.94 13.23
N GLY A 187 -2.20 5.19 13.44
CA GLY A 187 -0.82 5.63 13.61
C GLY A 187 0.03 4.51 14.18
N GLY A 188 1.21 4.86 14.70
CA GLY A 188 2.14 3.92 15.31
C GLY A 188 3.36 3.62 14.43
N LYS A 189 4.32 2.88 15.02
CA LYS A 189 5.56 2.47 14.37
C LYS A 189 5.64 0.95 14.36
N PHE A 190 5.87 0.37 13.20
CA PHE A 190 5.87 -1.07 13.00
C PHE A 190 7.16 -1.52 12.32
N ILE A 191 7.85 -2.47 12.93
CA ILE A 191 8.91 -3.27 12.30
C ILE A 191 8.38 -4.68 12.21
N ILE A 192 8.13 -5.16 10.98
CA ILE A 192 7.52 -6.47 10.75
C ILE A 192 8.44 -7.31 9.87
N SER A 193 8.75 -8.52 10.35
CA SER A 193 9.48 -9.52 9.58
C SER A 193 8.71 -10.84 9.57
N THR A 194 8.56 -11.45 8.39
CA THR A 194 7.90 -12.74 8.22
C THR A 194 8.78 -13.74 7.50
N GLU A 195 8.69 -15.04 7.87
CA GLU A 195 9.50 -16.10 7.28
C GLU A 195 8.80 -16.82 6.12
N THR A 196 7.45 -16.91 6.13
CA THR A 196 6.69 -17.68 5.12
C THR A 196 5.37 -17.04 4.70
N GLY A 197 5.04 -15.82 5.17
CA GLY A 197 3.73 -15.22 4.90
C GLY A 197 3.76 -13.71 4.75
N ASP A 198 2.56 -13.12 4.81
CA ASP A 198 2.35 -11.69 4.62
C ASP A 198 2.70 -10.91 5.89
N ALA A 199 3.14 -9.67 5.74
CA ALA A 199 3.34 -8.85 6.93
C ALA A 199 2.00 -8.43 7.54
N VAL A 200 1.05 -7.93 6.72
CA VAL A 200 -0.28 -7.50 7.13
C VAL A 200 -1.32 -8.07 6.17
N LYS A 201 -2.26 -8.87 6.71
CA LYS A 201 -3.25 -9.56 5.88
C LYS A 201 -4.67 -9.39 6.41
N SER A 202 -5.58 -8.89 5.56
CA SER A 202 -7.02 -8.93 5.84
C SER A 202 -7.73 -9.70 4.73
N SER A 203 -8.05 -10.97 5.02
CA SER A 203 -8.67 -11.86 4.05
C SER A 203 -9.52 -12.88 4.77
N PRO A 204 -10.82 -12.97 4.48
CA PRO A 204 -11.69 -13.98 5.04
C PRO A 204 -11.31 -15.38 4.52
N ASP A 205 -11.49 -16.38 5.38
CA ASP A 205 -11.29 -17.78 4.99
C ASP A 205 -12.42 -18.30 4.08
N ASP A 206 -13.62 -17.69 4.16
CA ASP A 206 -14.79 -18.03 3.34
C ASP A 206 -14.95 -17.03 2.18
N THR A 207 -15.13 -17.54 0.98
CA THR A 207 -15.24 -16.78 -0.28
C THR A 207 -16.53 -15.97 -0.42
N ASP A 208 -17.51 -16.13 0.47
CA ASP A 208 -18.86 -15.58 0.31
C ASP A 208 -19.05 -14.12 0.82
N THR A 209 -18.00 -13.43 1.20
CA THR A 209 -18.15 -12.14 1.85
C THR A 209 -17.44 -11.00 1.12
N VAL A 210 -18.06 -10.48 0.06
CA VAL A 210 -17.61 -9.31 -0.71
C VAL A 210 -17.39 -8.05 0.16
N SER A 211 -17.88 -8.04 1.39
CA SER A 211 -17.77 -6.90 2.32
C SER A 211 -16.63 -6.98 3.31
N LEU A 212 -15.93 -8.12 3.42
CA LEU A 212 -14.85 -8.36 4.39
C LEU A 212 -13.47 -8.15 3.76
N GLY A 213 -12.43 -8.28 4.55
CA GLY A 213 -11.06 -8.17 4.05
C GLY A 213 -10.65 -6.74 3.73
N LYS A 214 -10.68 -5.86 4.75
CA LYS A 214 -10.36 -4.43 4.63
C LYS A 214 -9.13 -4.04 5.41
N ILE A 215 -8.28 -3.21 4.83
CA ILE A 215 -7.16 -2.55 5.49
C ILE A 215 -7.33 -1.04 5.32
N LEU A 216 -7.41 -0.32 6.45
CA LEU A 216 -7.51 1.13 6.49
C LEU A 216 -6.29 1.69 7.22
N ILE A 217 -5.50 2.54 6.55
CA ILE A 217 -4.31 3.16 7.12
C ILE A 217 -4.52 4.67 7.11
N ASN A 218 -4.81 5.24 8.28
CA ASN A 218 -4.93 6.69 8.43
C ASN A 218 -3.55 7.34 8.52
N SER A 219 -2.59 6.68 9.20
CA SER A 219 -1.20 7.10 9.32
C SER A 219 -0.35 5.94 9.86
N GLY A 220 0.96 6.11 9.94
CA GLY A 220 1.91 5.18 10.56
C GLY A 220 3.24 5.13 9.86
N ILE A 221 4.23 4.48 10.50
CA ILE A 221 5.54 4.20 9.93
C ILE A 221 5.71 2.68 9.89
N PHE A 222 5.89 2.15 8.71
CA PHE A 222 5.98 0.71 8.47
C PHE A 222 7.34 0.37 7.85
N ASN A 223 8.14 -0.42 8.57
CA ASN A 223 9.38 -1.01 8.09
C ASN A 223 9.14 -2.51 7.97
N ILE A 224 8.99 -3.00 6.76
CA ILE A 224 8.53 -4.37 6.47
C ILE A 224 9.58 -5.13 5.68
N GLN A 225 9.89 -6.33 6.15
CA GLN A 225 10.57 -7.38 5.41
C GLN A 225 9.66 -8.60 5.43
N SER A 226 8.91 -8.85 4.37
CA SER A 226 8.02 -10.01 4.26
C SER A 226 8.54 -11.04 3.26
N TYR A 227 8.21 -12.31 3.51
CA TYR A 227 8.45 -13.37 2.55
C TYR A 227 7.44 -13.34 1.40
N SER A 228 6.17 -13.04 1.74
CA SER A 228 5.07 -12.86 0.81
C SER A 228 4.69 -11.37 0.73
N ASP A 229 3.41 -11.04 0.62
CA ASP A 229 2.95 -9.67 0.42
C ASP A 229 3.24 -8.76 1.64
N GLY A 230 3.53 -7.50 1.39
CA GLY A 230 3.66 -6.49 2.46
C GLY A 230 2.30 -6.23 3.11
N PHE A 231 1.31 -5.82 2.32
CA PHE A 231 -0.08 -5.64 2.71
C PHE A 231 -0.99 -6.37 1.74
N GLN A 232 -1.82 -7.28 2.24
CA GLN A 232 -2.83 -7.97 1.45
C GLN A 232 -4.22 -7.75 2.04
N ALA A 233 -5.10 -7.08 1.29
CA ALA A 233 -6.52 -7.02 1.57
C ALA A 233 -7.30 -7.88 0.55
N ALA A 234 -8.43 -8.47 0.96
CA ALA A 234 -9.28 -9.14 -0.02
C ALA A 234 -10.01 -8.11 -0.90
N ASN A 235 -10.60 -7.08 -0.32
CA ASN A 235 -11.47 -6.16 -1.07
C ASN A 235 -11.02 -4.71 -1.08
N ILE A 236 -10.63 -4.15 0.08
CA ILE A 236 -10.40 -2.71 0.22
C ILE A 236 -9.10 -2.44 0.94
N LEU A 237 -8.22 -1.66 0.31
CA LEU A 237 -7.01 -1.14 0.91
C LEU A 237 -6.99 0.38 0.71
N ILE A 238 -7.21 1.13 1.79
CA ILE A 238 -7.22 2.59 1.77
C ILE A 238 -6.07 3.12 2.60
N ILE A 239 -5.25 3.98 2.01
CA ILE A 239 -4.13 4.64 2.65
C ILE A 239 -4.37 6.15 2.60
N LYS A 240 -4.63 6.78 3.77
CA LYS A 240 -4.78 8.23 3.85
C LYS A 240 -3.42 8.92 3.93
N ASP A 241 -2.49 8.38 4.73
CA ASP A 241 -1.12 8.87 4.85
C ASP A 241 -0.22 7.79 5.49
N GLY A 242 1.08 8.00 5.52
CA GLY A 242 2.04 7.13 6.18
C GLY A 242 3.41 7.09 5.50
N THR A 243 4.34 6.38 6.13
CA THR A 243 5.67 6.10 5.55
C THR A 243 5.87 4.59 5.49
N PHE A 244 6.16 4.11 4.30
CA PHE A 244 6.25 2.69 4.00
C PHE A 244 7.61 2.36 3.41
N ASN A 245 8.41 1.58 4.13
CA ASN A 245 9.66 1.00 3.68
C ASN A 245 9.43 -0.51 3.61
N ILE A 246 9.16 -1.03 2.42
CA ILE A 246 8.75 -2.41 2.22
C ILE A 246 9.74 -3.12 1.32
N LYS A 247 10.21 -4.27 1.79
CA LYS A 247 10.91 -5.24 0.97
C LYS A 247 10.19 -6.58 1.07
N THR A 248 9.81 -7.14 -0.07
CA THR A 248 9.16 -8.46 -0.13
C THR A 248 10.12 -9.48 -0.70
N GLU A 249 10.11 -10.68 -0.19
CA GLU A 249 11.05 -11.74 -0.50
C GLU A 249 12.49 -11.20 -0.43
N ASN A 250 13.27 -11.27 -1.50
CA ASN A 250 14.62 -10.70 -1.58
C ASN A 250 14.68 -9.39 -2.39
N GLY A 251 13.54 -8.85 -2.81
CA GLY A 251 13.42 -7.64 -3.61
C GLY A 251 13.38 -7.92 -5.11
N TYR A 252 13.38 -6.86 -5.90
CA TYR A 252 13.17 -6.87 -7.36
C TYR A 252 14.14 -7.75 -8.16
N ASP A 253 15.33 -7.97 -7.63
CA ASP A 253 16.38 -8.79 -8.25
C ASP A 253 16.47 -10.22 -7.64
N SER A 254 15.40 -10.66 -6.97
CA SER A 254 15.35 -12.00 -6.38
C SER A 254 15.51 -13.09 -7.44
N THR A 255 16.44 -13.98 -7.19
CA THR A 255 16.66 -15.17 -8.03
C THR A 255 15.92 -16.41 -7.54
N THR A 256 15.27 -16.31 -6.39
CA THR A 256 14.52 -17.39 -5.73
C THR A 256 13.01 -17.24 -5.86
N PHE A 257 12.54 -16.08 -6.27
CA PHE A 257 11.12 -15.80 -6.48
C PHE A 257 10.61 -16.50 -7.75
N ASP A 258 9.49 -17.19 -7.60
CA ASP A 258 8.77 -17.86 -8.68
C ASP A 258 7.32 -17.36 -8.69
N LYS A 259 7.00 -16.46 -9.61
CA LYS A 259 5.70 -15.81 -9.70
C LYS A 259 4.53 -16.76 -10.01
N ASP A 260 4.81 -17.97 -10.52
CA ASP A 260 3.78 -18.97 -10.79
C ASP A 260 3.28 -19.65 -9.49
N THR A 261 4.08 -19.64 -8.44
CA THR A 261 3.79 -20.35 -7.18
C THR A 261 3.79 -19.46 -5.94
N MET A 262 4.33 -18.26 -6.06
CA MET A 262 4.51 -17.31 -4.95
C MET A 262 3.84 -15.97 -5.26
N SER A 263 3.55 -15.21 -4.20
CA SER A 263 3.16 -13.80 -4.27
C SER A 263 4.03 -13.01 -3.32
N ALA A 264 4.64 -11.94 -3.79
CA ALA A 264 5.53 -11.09 -2.99
C ALA A 264 5.37 -9.62 -3.39
N LYS A 265 4.11 -9.17 -3.37
CA LYS A 265 3.70 -7.82 -3.76
C LYS A 265 3.88 -6.84 -2.59
N GLY A 266 4.08 -5.56 -2.90
CA GLY A 266 4.13 -4.51 -1.88
C GLY A 266 2.75 -4.31 -1.24
N PHE A 267 1.77 -3.96 -2.06
CA PHE A 267 0.37 -3.76 -1.69
C PHE A 267 -0.54 -4.53 -2.65
N LYS A 268 -1.43 -5.35 -2.08
CA LYS A 268 -2.30 -6.24 -2.85
C LYS A 268 -3.75 -6.15 -2.43
N VAL A 269 -4.66 -6.08 -3.42
CA VAL A 269 -6.07 -6.39 -3.28
C VAL A 269 -6.39 -7.59 -4.16
N SER A 270 -6.90 -8.69 -3.56
CA SER A 270 -6.94 -10.00 -4.22
C SER A 270 -8.27 -10.39 -4.86
N ASN A 271 -9.39 -9.72 -4.56
CA ASN A 271 -10.68 -10.00 -5.18
C ASN A 271 -10.84 -9.20 -6.49
N ASN A 272 -11.36 -9.84 -7.52
CA ASN A 272 -11.59 -9.26 -8.83
C ASN A 272 -13.03 -8.72 -8.99
N ALA A 273 -13.52 -7.95 -8.02
CA ALA A 273 -14.80 -7.30 -8.08
C ALA A 273 -14.63 -5.81 -8.44
N THR A 274 -15.60 -5.23 -9.15
CA THR A 274 -15.56 -3.80 -9.50
C THR A 274 -15.50 -2.86 -8.28
N GLY A 275 -15.95 -3.33 -7.12
CA GLY A 275 -15.83 -2.63 -5.83
C GLY A 275 -14.51 -2.87 -5.08
N SER A 276 -13.65 -3.77 -5.58
CA SER A 276 -12.33 -4.01 -4.99
C SER A 276 -11.38 -2.90 -5.39
N ILE A 277 -10.66 -2.32 -4.41
CA ILE A 277 -9.87 -1.11 -4.68
C ILE A 277 -8.64 -0.98 -3.78
N ILE A 278 -7.55 -0.50 -4.37
CA ILE A 278 -6.48 0.19 -3.66
C ILE A 278 -6.67 1.69 -3.90
N LYS A 279 -6.79 2.48 -2.82
CA LYS A 279 -6.89 3.95 -2.92
C LYS A 279 -5.88 4.60 -1.99
N VAL A 280 -4.99 5.42 -2.56
CA VAL A 280 -3.94 6.14 -1.84
C VAL A 280 -4.19 7.63 -1.94
N TYR A 281 -4.43 8.28 -0.80
CA TYR A 281 -4.63 9.72 -0.74
C TYR A 281 -3.31 10.49 -0.62
N ASN A 282 -2.33 9.94 0.14
CA ASN A 282 -1.01 10.52 0.35
C ASN A 282 -0.08 9.46 0.97
N GLY A 283 1.21 9.78 1.10
CA GLY A 283 2.21 8.96 1.78
C GLY A 283 3.58 8.98 1.13
N ILE A 284 4.54 8.33 1.79
CA ILE A 284 5.91 8.13 1.31
C ILE A 284 6.13 6.63 1.17
N PHE A 285 6.44 6.18 -0.03
CA PHE A 285 6.56 4.77 -0.39
C PHE A 285 7.96 4.49 -0.93
N ASN A 286 8.73 3.65 -0.24
CA ASN A 286 10.01 3.11 -0.66
C ASN A 286 9.83 1.60 -0.79
N LEU A 287 9.62 1.13 -2.00
CA LEU A 287 9.25 -0.25 -2.29
C LEU A 287 10.36 -0.97 -3.05
N ASN A 288 10.67 -2.16 -2.60
CA ASN A 288 11.60 -3.08 -3.25
C ASN A 288 10.97 -4.49 -3.21
N THR A 289 10.22 -4.83 -4.24
CA THR A 289 9.36 -6.01 -4.28
C THR A 289 9.86 -7.03 -5.28
N ALA A 290 9.71 -8.31 -4.99
CA ALA A 290 10.06 -9.37 -5.93
C ALA A 290 8.97 -9.61 -6.99
N ASP A 291 7.77 -9.15 -6.70
CA ASP A 291 6.58 -9.14 -7.55
C ASP A 291 6.12 -7.67 -7.69
N ASP A 292 4.89 -7.37 -8.08
CA ASP A 292 4.39 -6.00 -8.27
C ASP A 292 4.55 -5.14 -7.01
N ALA A 293 4.82 -3.85 -7.20
CA ALA A 293 4.84 -2.96 -6.05
C ALA A 293 3.43 -2.61 -5.56
N PHE A 294 2.50 -2.37 -6.48
CA PHE A 294 1.07 -2.25 -6.23
C PHE A 294 0.31 -3.14 -7.19
N HIS A 295 -0.57 -3.98 -6.66
CA HIS A 295 -1.42 -4.85 -7.47
C HIS A 295 -2.86 -4.87 -6.97
N SER A 296 -3.80 -4.50 -7.80
CA SER A 296 -5.22 -4.59 -7.50
C SER A 296 -5.92 -5.46 -8.54
N ASN A 297 -6.53 -6.58 -8.12
CA ASN A 297 -7.43 -7.33 -8.99
C ASN A 297 -8.75 -6.55 -9.27
N GLY A 298 -8.87 -5.35 -8.73
CA GLY A 298 -9.95 -4.39 -8.98
C GLY A 298 -9.41 -3.08 -9.52
N ASN A 299 -9.86 -1.97 -8.93
CA ASN A 299 -9.42 -0.62 -9.28
C ASN A 299 -8.20 -0.19 -8.45
N LEU A 300 -7.41 0.75 -8.99
CA LEU A 300 -6.30 1.36 -8.28
C LEU A 300 -6.29 2.87 -8.51
N THR A 301 -6.25 3.65 -7.42
CA THR A 301 -6.22 5.12 -7.50
C THR A 301 -5.09 5.68 -6.64
N LEU A 302 -4.20 6.44 -7.24
CA LEU A 302 -3.13 7.18 -6.55
C LEU A 302 -3.41 8.68 -6.65
N ILE A 303 -3.98 9.27 -5.61
CA ILE A 303 -4.38 10.68 -5.59
C ILE A 303 -3.17 11.58 -5.43
N ASN A 304 -2.29 11.28 -4.46
CA ASN A 304 -1.06 12.01 -4.16
C ASN A 304 -0.04 11.05 -3.53
N GLY A 305 1.15 11.55 -3.19
CA GLY A 305 2.21 10.80 -2.53
C GLY A 305 3.54 10.88 -3.26
N ASN A 306 4.56 10.27 -2.64
CA ASN A 306 5.91 10.16 -3.19
C ASN A 306 6.32 8.69 -3.21
N TYR A 307 6.56 8.17 -4.40
CA TYR A 307 6.79 6.77 -4.66
C TYR A 307 8.18 6.55 -5.23
N GLN A 308 8.97 5.69 -4.59
CA GLN A 308 10.21 5.12 -5.14
C GLN A 308 10.04 3.61 -5.22
N ILE A 309 10.07 3.07 -6.43
CA ILE A 309 9.68 1.69 -6.71
C ILE A 309 10.81 0.98 -7.46
N TYR A 310 11.19 -0.17 -6.93
CA TYR A 310 11.90 -1.24 -7.61
C TYR A 310 11.00 -2.47 -7.55
N SER A 311 10.59 -3.00 -8.69
CA SER A 311 9.71 -4.16 -8.79
C SER A 311 10.32 -5.24 -9.65
N GLY A 312 10.14 -6.50 -9.27
CA GLY A 312 10.56 -7.65 -10.07
C GLY A 312 9.57 -7.99 -11.19
N ASP A 313 8.32 -7.55 -11.04
CA ASP A 313 7.28 -7.57 -12.07
C ASP A 313 6.79 -6.13 -12.29
N ASP A 314 5.50 -5.81 -12.21
CA ASP A 314 5.00 -4.50 -12.58
C ASP A 314 5.18 -3.46 -11.47
N GLY A 315 5.37 -2.21 -11.89
CA GLY A 315 5.45 -1.11 -10.94
C GLY A 315 4.10 -0.85 -10.27
N ILE A 316 3.05 -0.65 -11.06
CA ILE A 316 1.68 -0.39 -10.58
C ILE A 316 0.69 -1.05 -11.55
N HIS A 317 -0.02 -2.06 -11.05
CA HIS A 317 -0.95 -2.88 -11.83
C HIS A 317 -2.38 -2.81 -11.28
N ALA A 318 -3.35 -2.58 -12.15
CA ALA A 318 -4.77 -2.69 -11.86
C ALA A 318 -5.46 -3.55 -12.93
N GLU A 319 -6.16 -4.62 -12.54
CA GLU A 319 -6.92 -5.45 -13.50
C GLU A 319 -8.03 -4.66 -14.23
N PHE A 320 -8.55 -3.57 -13.62
CA PHE A 320 -9.56 -2.71 -14.25
C PHE A 320 -9.01 -1.30 -14.50
N HIS A 321 -9.24 -0.36 -13.61
CA HIS A 321 -8.93 1.04 -13.86
C HIS A 321 -7.79 1.53 -12.98
N LEU A 322 -6.77 2.10 -13.61
CA LEU A 322 -5.70 2.81 -12.94
C LEU A 322 -5.90 4.32 -13.10
N ILE A 323 -6.01 5.03 -11.97
CA ILE A 323 -6.20 6.48 -11.93
C ILE A 323 -5.07 7.14 -11.16
N ILE A 324 -4.42 8.14 -11.76
CA ILE A 324 -3.31 8.89 -11.14
C ILE A 324 -3.66 10.39 -11.12
N GLY A 325 -3.53 11.00 -9.93
CA GLY A 325 -3.86 12.40 -9.69
C GLY A 325 -5.36 12.65 -9.55
N THR A 326 -5.77 13.91 -9.66
CA THR A 326 -7.17 14.36 -9.55
C THR A 326 -7.61 15.15 -10.76
N LYS A 327 -8.89 15.09 -11.12
CA LYS A 327 -9.47 15.80 -12.28
C LYS A 327 -9.22 17.31 -12.24
N ASP A 328 -9.22 17.91 -11.06
CA ASP A 328 -8.90 19.34 -10.86
C ASP A 328 -7.41 19.65 -10.93
N GLN A 329 -6.55 18.63 -11.04
CA GLN A 329 -5.09 18.70 -11.10
C GLN A 329 -4.44 19.41 -9.90
N THR A 330 -5.14 19.48 -8.76
CA THR A 330 -4.62 20.11 -7.53
C THR A 330 -3.67 19.21 -6.77
N ARG A 331 -3.69 17.89 -7.03
CA ARG A 331 -2.82 16.88 -6.44
C ARG A 331 -1.82 16.40 -7.50
N THR A 332 -0.55 16.35 -7.11
CA THR A 332 0.55 16.03 -8.04
C THR A 332 1.40 14.93 -7.43
N PRO A 333 1.01 13.65 -7.57
CA PRO A 333 1.85 12.55 -7.11
C PRO A 333 3.20 12.53 -7.81
N ILE A 334 4.25 12.16 -7.09
CA ILE A 334 5.60 11.96 -7.62
C ILE A 334 5.88 10.47 -7.64
N ILE A 335 5.93 9.89 -8.83
CA ILE A 335 6.10 8.46 -9.04
C ILE A 335 7.41 8.22 -9.76
N ASN A 336 8.35 7.53 -9.12
CA ASN A 336 9.61 7.10 -9.69
C ASN A 336 9.67 5.58 -9.66
N ILE A 337 9.41 4.95 -10.78
CA ILE A 337 9.60 3.51 -11.00
C ILE A 337 10.98 3.36 -11.64
N LEU A 338 11.93 2.93 -10.82
CA LEU A 338 13.36 2.90 -11.18
C LEU A 338 13.76 1.60 -11.87
N TYR A 339 12.98 0.56 -11.65
CA TYR A 339 13.08 -0.74 -12.30
C TYR A 339 11.76 -1.48 -12.16
N CYS A 340 11.28 -2.10 -13.26
CA CYS A 340 10.11 -2.99 -13.29
C CYS A 340 10.09 -3.81 -14.59
N TYR A 341 9.18 -4.74 -14.71
CA TYR A 341 8.84 -5.39 -15.98
C TYR A 341 8.00 -4.43 -16.80
N GLU A 342 6.74 -4.14 -16.42
CA GLU A 342 5.94 -3.06 -16.95
C GLU A 342 5.76 -1.92 -15.93
N GLY A 343 5.67 -0.69 -16.42
CA GLY A 343 5.65 0.47 -15.52
C GLY A 343 4.30 0.68 -14.86
N LEU A 344 3.32 1.01 -15.66
CA LEU A 344 1.92 1.23 -15.28
C LEU A 344 1.05 0.34 -16.16
N GLU A 345 0.29 -0.57 -15.56
CA GLU A 345 -0.57 -1.49 -16.28
C GLU A 345 -2.03 -1.38 -15.83
N GLY A 346 -2.97 -1.57 -16.77
CA GLY A 346 -4.39 -1.67 -16.48
C GLY A 346 -5.25 -1.88 -17.71
N LEU A 347 -6.52 -2.28 -17.50
CA LEU A 347 -7.52 -2.29 -18.58
C LEU A 347 -7.67 -0.88 -19.18
N SER A 348 -7.71 0.13 -18.32
CA SER A 348 -7.68 1.52 -18.74
C SER A 348 -6.94 2.41 -17.76
N LEU A 349 -6.22 3.39 -18.27
CA LEU A 349 -5.42 4.32 -17.49
C LEU A 349 -5.91 5.75 -17.68
N ARG A 350 -6.07 6.49 -16.57
CA ARG A 350 -6.34 7.92 -16.56
C ARG A 350 -5.28 8.63 -15.72
N ILE A 351 -4.47 9.47 -16.36
CA ILE A 351 -3.45 10.28 -15.71
C ILE A 351 -3.91 11.74 -15.76
N TYR A 352 -4.44 12.24 -14.66
CA TYR A 352 -4.89 13.62 -14.57
C TYR A 352 -3.75 14.59 -14.30
N SER A 353 -2.79 14.19 -13.47
CA SER A 353 -1.66 14.98 -13.04
C SER A 353 -0.57 14.08 -12.43
N GLY A 354 0.61 14.61 -12.24
CA GLY A 354 1.72 13.91 -11.60
C GLY A 354 3.06 14.23 -12.23
N LYS A 355 4.12 13.83 -11.53
CA LYS A 355 5.45 13.72 -12.09
C LYS A 355 5.84 12.24 -12.09
N ILE A 356 5.83 11.65 -13.27
CA ILE A 356 5.94 10.19 -13.43
C ILE A 356 7.22 9.91 -14.21
N ASN A 357 8.10 9.11 -13.61
CA ASN A 357 9.31 8.60 -14.25
C ASN A 357 9.26 7.07 -14.21
N VAL A 358 9.36 6.43 -15.36
CA VAL A 358 9.32 4.97 -15.50
C VAL A 358 10.58 4.50 -16.20
N THR A 359 11.18 3.43 -15.67
CA THR A 359 12.21 2.64 -16.34
C THR A 359 11.80 1.18 -16.29
N SER A 360 11.40 0.62 -17.42
CA SER A 360 10.88 -0.73 -17.56
C SER A 360 11.75 -1.60 -18.47
N THR A 361 11.69 -2.92 -18.25
CA THR A 361 12.37 -3.92 -19.08
C THR A 361 11.47 -4.46 -20.20
N ASP A 362 10.20 -4.14 -20.17
CA ASP A 362 9.21 -4.27 -21.22
C ASP A 362 8.49 -2.94 -21.40
N ASP A 363 7.17 -2.89 -21.36
CA ASP A 363 6.40 -1.68 -21.68
C ASP A 363 6.41 -0.62 -20.58
N GLY A 364 6.32 0.64 -21.00
CA GLY A 364 6.34 1.76 -20.07
C GLY A 364 4.99 2.00 -19.42
N ILE A 365 3.95 2.18 -20.22
CA ILE A 365 2.55 2.35 -19.82
C ILE A 365 1.71 1.49 -20.75
N ASN A 366 1.03 0.48 -20.18
CA ASN A 366 0.34 -0.55 -20.92
C ASN A 366 -1.17 -0.60 -20.59
N ALA A 367 -2.02 -0.46 -21.60
CA ALA A 367 -3.46 -0.70 -21.52
C ALA A 367 -3.83 -1.98 -22.27
N ALA A 368 -3.33 -3.11 -21.79
CA ALA A 368 -3.56 -4.42 -22.39
C ALA A 368 -4.64 -5.23 -21.65
N GLY A 369 -4.95 -4.86 -20.40
CA GLY A 369 -5.86 -5.61 -19.51
C GLY A 369 -5.21 -6.85 -18.92
N GLY A 370 -5.51 -7.11 -17.65
CA GLY A 370 -5.03 -8.28 -16.93
C GLY A 370 -5.52 -9.58 -17.54
N SER A 371 -5.04 -10.69 -16.99
CA SER A 371 -5.19 -12.06 -17.46
C SER A 371 -6.62 -12.61 -17.59
N ASN A 372 -7.64 -11.80 -17.35
CA ASN A 372 -9.06 -12.18 -17.46
C ASN A 372 -9.74 -11.62 -18.72
N SER A 373 -9.06 -11.67 -19.87
CA SER A 373 -9.60 -11.24 -21.18
C SER A 373 -10.82 -12.04 -21.69
N ASP A 374 -11.47 -12.84 -20.86
CA ASP A 374 -12.62 -13.68 -21.24
C ASP A 374 -13.99 -13.17 -20.76
N VAL A 375 -14.08 -11.95 -20.25
CA VAL A 375 -15.39 -11.37 -19.90
C VAL A 375 -15.87 -10.45 -21.02
N ASP A 376 -16.34 -11.08 -22.10
CA ASP A 376 -17.24 -10.43 -23.06
C ASP A 376 -18.56 -10.07 -22.32
N PRO A 377 -18.97 -8.79 -22.26
CA PRO A 377 -20.24 -8.40 -21.63
C PRO A 377 -21.44 -8.68 -22.54
N SER A 378 -21.62 -9.91 -22.93
CA SER A 378 -22.85 -10.35 -23.59
C SER A 378 -23.71 -11.18 -22.62
N PRO A 379 -24.97 -10.78 -22.32
CA PRO A 379 -25.81 -11.54 -21.41
C PRO A 379 -26.50 -12.69 -22.15
N GLY A 380 -26.07 -13.90 -21.89
CA GLY A 380 -26.79 -15.10 -22.32
C GLY A 380 -26.66 -16.22 -21.27
N PRO A 381 -27.74 -16.84 -20.80
CA PRO A 381 -27.70 -17.86 -19.80
C PRO A 381 -27.36 -19.23 -20.38
N GLY A 382 -26.31 -19.83 -19.95
CA GLY A 382 -25.97 -21.23 -20.22
C GLY A 382 -25.42 -21.92 -18.95
N PRO A 383 -25.66 -23.21 -18.77
CA PRO A 383 -25.42 -23.91 -17.50
C PRO A 383 -23.93 -24.18 -17.24
N GLU A 384 -23.57 -24.12 -15.96
CA GLU A 384 -22.24 -24.36 -15.43
C GLU A 384 -21.66 -25.74 -15.74
N PRO A 385 -20.33 -25.84 -15.92
CA PRO A 385 -19.59 -27.06 -15.64
C PRO A 385 -18.63 -26.88 -14.44
N GLY A 386 -18.55 -27.89 -13.65
CA GLY A 386 -17.89 -27.99 -12.35
C GLY A 386 -16.36 -27.77 -12.32
N PRO A 387 -15.77 -27.78 -11.11
CA PRO A 387 -14.47 -27.19 -10.81
C PRO A 387 -13.30 -27.99 -11.39
N GLY A 388 -12.51 -27.33 -12.22
CA GLY A 388 -11.21 -27.79 -12.69
C GLY A 388 -10.08 -26.91 -12.12
N PRO A 389 -8.86 -27.40 -12.02
CA PRO A 389 -7.77 -26.71 -11.35
C PRO A 389 -7.33 -25.46 -12.12
N HIS A 390 -7.12 -24.38 -11.39
CA HIS A 390 -6.60 -23.11 -11.91
C HIS A 390 -5.19 -23.30 -12.48
N SER A 391 -5.01 -23.11 -13.79
CA SER A 391 -3.72 -22.90 -14.39
C SER A 391 -3.66 -21.44 -14.87
N SER A 392 -2.82 -20.65 -14.26
CA SER A 392 -2.42 -19.35 -14.74
C SER A 392 -1.59 -19.53 -16.02
N ASN A 393 -2.20 -19.25 -17.17
CA ASN A 393 -1.48 -19.24 -18.44
C ASN A 393 -0.90 -17.86 -18.70
N HIS A 394 0.30 -17.61 -18.24
CA HIS A 394 1.15 -16.58 -18.83
C HIS A 394 1.57 -17.03 -20.22
N ARG A 395 1.40 -16.15 -21.21
CA ARG A 395 1.81 -16.42 -22.59
C ARG A 395 3.30 -16.72 -22.65
N LYS A 396 3.67 -17.98 -22.81
CA LYS A 396 4.96 -18.34 -23.39
C LYS A 396 4.95 -17.90 -24.84
N LEU A 397 5.90 -17.05 -25.20
CA LEU A 397 6.22 -16.75 -26.60
C LEU A 397 6.37 -18.06 -27.39
N ASN A 398 5.44 -18.32 -28.25
CA ASN A 398 5.57 -19.39 -29.24
C ASN A 398 6.21 -18.77 -30.49
N ILE A 399 7.54 -18.86 -30.59
CA ILE A 399 8.26 -18.57 -31.82
C ILE A 399 7.95 -19.69 -32.80
N GLY A 400 6.92 -19.50 -33.60
CA GLY A 400 6.52 -20.43 -34.65
C GLY A 400 5.94 -19.68 -35.84
N SER A 401 6.81 -19.41 -36.82
CA SER A 401 6.52 -19.19 -38.24
C SER A 401 5.17 -18.56 -38.61
N LYS A 402 5.14 -17.22 -38.71
CA LYS A 402 4.16 -16.53 -39.56
C LYS A 402 4.51 -16.72 -41.04
N LEU A 403 3.79 -17.58 -41.70
CA LEU A 403 3.62 -17.56 -43.16
C LEU A 403 2.67 -16.41 -43.52
N ASN A 404 3.12 -15.55 -44.41
CA ASN A 404 2.42 -14.51 -45.14
C ASN A 404 0.90 -14.60 -45.11
N ALA A 405 0.25 -13.79 -44.24
CA ALA A 405 -1.12 -13.39 -44.38
C ALA A 405 -1.11 -11.92 -44.80
N GLU A 406 -1.83 -11.62 -45.89
CA GLU A 406 -2.10 -10.25 -46.30
C GLU A 406 -2.75 -9.48 -45.14
N PRO A 407 -2.47 -8.17 -44.95
CA PRO A 407 -3.10 -7.37 -43.90
C PRO A 407 -4.59 -7.33 -44.12
N GLY A 408 -5.33 -8.04 -43.28
CA GLY A 408 -6.76 -7.91 -43.14
C GLY A 408 -7.11 -6.49 -42.65
N PRO A 409 -8.35 -6.01 -42.85
CA PRO A 409 -8.76 -4.72 -42.35
C PRO A 409 -8.54 -4.69 -40.83
N HIS A 410 -7.82 -3.66 -40.34
CA HIS A 410 -7.57 -3.42 -38.93
C HIS A 410 -8.85 -3.63 -38.12
N SER A 411 -8.85 -4.57 -37.21
CA SER A 411 -9.91 -4.72 -36.22
C SER A 411 -9.95 -3.38 -35.47
N GLN A 412 -11.13 -2.76 -35.40
CA GLN A 412 -11.29 -1.59 -34.49
C GLN A 412 -10.94 -2.09 -33.10
N GLY A 413 -9.93 -1.49 -32.46
CA GLY A 413 -9.51 -1.82 -31.10
C GLY A 413 -10.71 -1.79 -30.16
N ASN A 414 -10.68 -2.63 -29.15
CA ASN A 414 -11.76 -2.67 -28.15
C ASN A 414 -11.79 -1.33 -27.39
N SER A 415 -12.91 -0.63 -27.37
CA SER A 415 -13.08 0.68 -26.72
C SER A 415 -12.88 0.65 -25.21
N SER A 416 -12.85 -0.54 -24.59
CA SER A 416 -12.59 -0.71 -23.15
C SER A 416 -11.12 -0.47 -22.78
N TYR A 417 -10.19 -0.65 -23.70
CA TYR A 417 -8.76 -0.40 -23.50
C TYR A 417 -8.40 1.01 -23.92
N PHE A 418 -7.86 1.78 -23.01
CA PHE A 418 -7.37 3.10 -23.37
C PHE A 418 -6.38 3.69 -22.38
N ILE A 419 -5.54 4.58 -22.88
CA ILE A 419 -4.68 5.48 -22.09
C ILE A 419 -5.20 6.89 -22.35
N SER A 420 -5.65 7.59 -21.29
CA SER A 420 -6.06 9.00 -21.34
C SER A 420 -5.20 9.85 -20.42
N ILE A 421 -4.47 10.82 -20.97
CA ILE A 421 -3.55 11.66 -20.21
C ILE A 421 -4.01 13.12 -20.32
N TYR A 422 -4.42 13.69 -19.19
CA TYR A 422 -4.99 15.03 -19.09
C TYR A 422 -3.93 16.10 -18.73
N GLY A 423 -2.83 15.69 -18.08
CA GLY A 423 -1.78 16.61 -17.66
C GLY A 423 -0.63 15.91 -16.93
N GLY A 424 0.29 16.71 -16.39
CA GLY A 424 1.46 16.24 -15.67
C GLY A 424 2.73 16.20 -16.52
N GLU A 425 3.81 15.70 -15.92
CA GLU A 425 5.11 15.46 -16.56
C GLU A 425 5.36 13.95 -16.55
N CYS A 426 5.66 13.37 -17.70
CA CYS A 426 5.92 11.93 -17.79
C CYS A 426 7.20 11.65 -18.59
N ASN A 427 8.14 10.90 -17.99
CA ASN A 427 9.33 10.39 -18.64
C ASN A 427 9.29 8.86 -18.61
N VAL A 428 9.18 8.27 -19.76
CA VAL A 428 9.13 6.81 -19.94
C VAL A 428 10.39 6.36 -20.67
N ILE A 429 11.07 5.35 -20.12
CA ILE A 429 12.23 4.66 -20.71
C ILE A 429 11.93 3.17 -20.66
N SER A 430 11.47 2.61 -21.76
CA SER A 430 11.05 1.19 -21.85
C SER A 430 11.93 0.39 -22.80
N ALA A 431 12.12 -0.88 -22.54
CA ALA A 431 12.79 -1.77 -23.50
C ALA A 431 11.80 -2.36 -24.51
N GLY A 432 10.52 -2.39 -24.19
CA GLY A 432 9.38 -2.63 -25.06
C GLY A 432 8.81 -1.34 -25.62
N ASP A 433 7.47 -1.26 -25.68
CA ASP A 433 6.75 -0.06 -26.10
C ASP A 433 6.77 1.03 -25.03
N GLY A 434 6.73 2.26 -25.46
CA GLY A 434 6.69 3.39 -24.53
C GLY A 434 5.31 3.57 -23.92
N LEU A 435 4.32 3.75 -24.77
CA LEU A 435 2.89 3.67 -24.47
C LEU A 435 2.30 2.59 -25.36
N ASP A 436 1.71 1.57 -24.77
CA ASP A 436 1.00 0.50 -25.50
C ASP A 436 -0.49 0.49 -25.13
N SER A 437 -1.37 0.34 -26.10
CA SER A 437 -2.79 0.17 -25.85
C SER A 437 -3.44 -0.78 -26.86
N ASN A 438 -4.05 -1.85 -26.39
CA ASN A 438 -4.95 -2.68 -27.18
C ASN A 438 -6.21 -1.93 -27.65
N GLY A 439 -6.27 -0.62 -27.46
CA GLY A 439 -7.36 0.26 -27.83
C GLY A 439 -6.89 1.67 -28.18
N ASN A 440 -7.35 2.67 -27.45
CA ASN A 440 -7.13 4.07 -27.80
C ASN A 440 -6.08 4.74 -26.91
N ILE A 441 -5.38 5.73 -27.46
CA ILE A 441 -4.51 6.64 -26.70
C ILE A 441 -4.98 8.08 -26.92
N PHE A 442 -5.27 8.80 -25.83
CA PHE A 442 -5.72 10.18 -25.82
C PHE A 442 -4.77 11.06 -24.99
N ILE A 443 -4.21 12.08 -25.60
CA ILE A 443 -3.38 13.08 -24.91
C ILE A 443 -4.10 14.43 -24.93
N HIS A 444 -4.65 14.83 -23.79
CA HIS A 444 -5.39 16.07 -23.60
C HIS A 444 -4.49 17.23 -23.16
N GLY A 445 -3.33 16.93 -22.56
CA GLY A 445 -2.37 17.90 -22.07
C GLY A 445 -1.18 17.24 -21.38
N GLY A 446 -0.22 18.04 -20.91
CA GLY A 446 0.98 17.59 -20.23
C GLY A 446 2.26 17.71 -21.03
N ASP A 447 3.37 17.25 -20.46
CA ASP A 447 4.72 17.28 -21.07
C ASP A 447 5.36 15.89 -20.98
N PHE A 448 5.58 15.25 -22.15
CA PHE A 448 5.98 13.86 -22.24
C PHE A 448 7.29 13.68 -22.97
N ASN A 449 8.15 12.80 -22.40
CA ASN A 449 9.28 12.18 -23.09
C ASN A 449 9.04 10.67 -23.04
N VAL A 450 8.88 10.05 -24.18
CA VAL A 450 8.63 8.61 -24.33
C VAL A 450 9.76 8.01 -25.15
N PHE A 451 10.57 7.18 -24.53
CA PHE A 451 11.68 6.48 -25.14
C PHE A 451 11.37 4.98 -25.16
N GLY A 452 10.74 4.53 -26.24
CA GLY A 452 10.44 3.14 -26.50
C GLY A 452 11.68 2.34 -26.89
N GLN A 453 11.52 1.12 -27.37
CA GLN A 453 12.63 0.25 -27.73
C GLN A 453 13.67 0.93 -28.61
N SER A 454 14.94 0.70 -28.31
CA SER A 454 16.07 1.09 -29.15
C SER A 454 16.76 -0.15 -29.66
N GLY A 455 16.64 -0.49 -30.92
CA GLY A 455 17.20 -1.73 -31.42
C GLY A 455 17.33 -1.81 -32.94
N SER A 456 17.45 -3.01 -33.45
CA SER A 456 17.57 -3.30 -34.87
C SER A 456 16.26 -3.05 -35.62
N GLU A 457 16.34 -2.69 -36.88
CA GLU A 457 15.19 -2.67 -37.78
C GLU A 457 14.41 -4.01 -37.71
N GLY A 458 13.10 -3.94 -37.63
CA GLY A 458 12.21 -5.11 -37.64
C GLY A 458 11.71 -5.57 -36.25
N SER A 459 11.91 -4.79 -35.19
CA SER A 459 11.18 -5.00 -33.93
C SER A 459 9.75 -4.48 -34.09
N ASP A 460 8.80 -5.18 -33.49
CA ASP A 460 7.40 -4.77 -33.46
C ASP A 460 7.14 -3.67 -32.39
N ASN A 461 8.11 -3.37 -31.51
CA ASN A 461 7.97 -2.41 -30.42
C ASN A 461 8.34 -0.98 -30.86
N GLU A 462 7.54 0.00 -30.42
CA GLU A 462 7.64 1.41 -30.77
C GLU A 462 7.55 2.34 -29.54
N PRO A 463 7.88 3.65 -29.66
CA PRO A 463 7.58 4.57 -28.57
C PRO A 463 6.07 4.73 -28.30
N ILE A 464 5.22 4.53 -29.29
CA ILE A 464 3.76 4.56 -29.18
C ILE A 464 3.19 3.43 -30.03
N ASP A 465 2.55 2.46 -29.40
CA ASP A 465 1.78 1.40 -30.06
C ASP A 465 0.30 1.47 -29.67
N HIS A 466 -0.61 1.20 -30.61
CA HIS A 466 -2.06 1.24 -30.36
C HIS A 466 -2.85 0.47 -31.41
N ASP A 467 -3.86 -0.24 -31.00
CA ASP A 467 -4.79 -0.94 -31.88
C ASP A 467 -5.97 -0.08 -32.35
N GLY A 468 -6.27 1.00 -31.62
CA GLY A 468 -7.40 1.91 -31.91
C GLY A 468 -6.97 3.27 -32.46
N ASN A 469 -7.44 4.34 -31.86
CA ASN A 469 -7.12 5.70 -32.27
C ASN A 469 -6.05 6.31 -31.35
N PHE A 470 -5.05 6.96 -31.94
CA PHE A 470 -4.15 7.85 -31.24
C PHE A 470 -4.55 9.29 -31.50
N THR A 471 -4.91 10.06 -30.46
CA THR A 471 -5.39 11.43 -30.60
C THR A 471 -4.66 12.35 -29.62
N ILE A 472 -4.08 13.43 -30.13
CA ILE A 472 -3.46 14.49 -29.33
C ILE A 472 -4.32 15.75 -29.45
N PHE A 473 -4.95 16.15 -28.34
CA PHE A 473 -5.76 17.36 -28.26
C PHE A 473 -4.91 18.59 -27.91
N ASN A 474 -3.92 18.38 -27.03
CA ASN A 474 -3.00 19.42 -26.54
C ASN A 474 -1.79 18.77 -25.86
N GLY A 475 -0.82 19.57 -25.44
CA GLY A 475 0.38 19.11 -24.72
C GLY A 475 1.64 19.09 -25.57
N THR A 476 2.72 18.63 -24.98
CA THR A 476 4.03 18.47 -25.61
C THR A 476 4.42 17.00 -25.55
N LEU A 477 4.65 16.38 -26.70
CA LEU A 477 5.11 15.00 -26.79
C LEU A 477 6.40 14.92 -27.58
N LEU A 478 7.43 14.34 -26.97
CA LEU A 478 8.59 13.82 -27.65
C LEU A 478 8.57 12.29 -27.52
N ALA A 479 8.44 11.59 -28.64
CA ALA A 479 8.46 10.14 -28.70
C ALA A 479 9.64 9.68 -29.56
N ALA A 480 10.49 8.81 -29.03
CA ALA A 480 11.70 8.39 -29.71
C ALA A 480 12.02 6.91 -29.44
N GLY A 481 12.50 6.23 -30.47
CA GLY A 481 12.78 4.79 -30.38
C GLY A 481 13.45 4.26 -31.64
N ASN A 482 13.08 3.04 -32.03
CA ASN A 482 13.51 2.44 -33.27
C ASN A 482 12.77 3.06 -34.46
N SER A 483 13.11 2.64 -35.69
CA SER A 483 12.50 3.13 -36.92
C SER A 483 11.43 2.18 -37.47
N GLY A 484 10.76 1.38 -36.63
CA GLY A 484 9.80 0.35 -37.00
C GLY A 484 8.54 0.86 -37.69
N MET A 485 7.39 0.42 -37.23
CA MET A 485 6.09 0.70 -37.93
C MET A 485 5.67 2.17 -37.88
N GLN A 486 6.20 2.97 -36.94
CA GLN A 486 5.97 4.40 -36.82
C GLN A 486 4.48 4.75 -36.65
N GLN A 487 3.77 3.99 -35.80
CA GLN A 487 2.37 4.21 -35.53
C GLN A 487 2.07 5.62 -35.00
N VAL A 488 3.05 6.26 -34.38
CA VAL A 488 2.96 7.67 -33.96
C VAL A 488 2.50 8.61 -35.08
N HIS A 489 2.73 8.27 -36.36
CA HIS A 489 2.23 9.04 -37.51
C HIS A 489 0.75 8.80 -37.82
N SER A 490 0.13 7.78 -37.28
CA SER A 490 -1.31 7.54 -37.43
C SER A 490 -2.13 8.55 -36.62
N GLY A 491 -1.49 9.25 -35.69
CA GLY A 491 -2.10 10.15 -34.73
C GLY A 491 -2.89 11.28 -35.35
N ILE A 492 -4.07 11.54 -34.77
CA ILE A 492 -4.92 12.70 -35.10
C ILE A 492 -4.53 13.84 -34.18
N LEU A 493 -3.98 14.91 -34.77
CA LEU A 493 -3.60 16.12 -34.04
C LEU A 493 -4.76 17.12 -34.14
N LYS A 494 -5.42 17.42 -33.04
CA LYS A 494 -6.53 18.38 -32.98
C LYS A 494 -6.01 19.83 -33.00
N GLY A 495 -6.84 20.77 -33.44
CA GLY A 495 -6.51 22.20 -33.43
C GLY A 495 -5.40 22.62 -34.40
N ASN A 496 -5.26 21.92 -35.54
CA ASN A 496 -4.25 22.19 -36.56
C ASN A 496 -2.81 22.13 -36.06
N GLN A 497 -2.52 21.31 -35.07
CA GLN A 497 -1.16 21.07 -34.62
C GLN A 497 -0.34 20.42 -35.73
N MET A 498 0.92 20.83 -35.84
CA MET A 498 1.89 20.16 -36.70
C MET A 498 2.71 19.17 -35.88
N TYR A 499 3.37 18.25 -36.54
CA TYR A 499 4.43 17.45 -35.94
C TYR A 499 5.74 17.62 -36.70
N ALA A 500 6.84 17.39 -36.02
CA ALA A 500 8.15 17.30 -36.59
C ALA A 500 8.75 15.93 -36.33
N TYR A 501 9.52 15.38 -37.24
CA TYR A 501 10.18 14.09 -37.08
C TYR A 501 11.58 14.06 -37.67
N TYR A 502 12.42 13.21 -37.05
CA TYR A 502 13.82 13.05 -37.43
C TYR A 502 14.14 11.55 -37.58
N THR A 503 14.71 11.18 -38.72
CA THR A 503 14.93 9.79 -39.11
C THR A 503 16.40 9.36 -39.03
N GLN A 504 17.25 10.20 -38.45
CA GLN A 504 18.66 9.86 -38.22
C GLN A 504 18.86 9.51 -36.74
N SER A 505 19.92 8.75 -36.46
CA SER A 505 20.24 8.34 -35.10
C SER A 505 20.62 9.53 -34.22
N ILE A 506 20.07 9.56 -33.02
CA ILE A 506 20.51 10.41 -31.91
C ILE A 506 21.12 9.50 -30.86
N SER A 507 22.38 9.76 -30.49
CA SER A 507 23.13 8.92 -29.55
C SER A 507 22.69 9.14 -28.10
N ALA A 508 22.86 8.12 -27.26
CA ALA A 508 22.71 8.26 -25.83
C ALA A 508 23.55 9.44 -25.28
N ASN A 509 23.02 10.13 -24.29
CA ASN A 509 23.59 11.31 -23.62
C ASN A 509 23.67 12.59 -24.47
N GLN A 510 23.22 12.59 -25.71
CA GLN A 510 23.01 13.83 -26.45
C GLN A 510 21.80 14.57 -25.91
N ILE A 511 21.87 15.93 -25.91
CA ILE A 511 20.77 16.79 -25.48
C ILE A 511 20.12 17.40 -26.71
N LEU A 512 18.82 17.23 -26.86
CA LEU A 512 18.04 17.94 -27.87
C LEU A 512 17.43 19.18 -27.25
N LYS A 513 17.69 20.37 -27.87
CA LYS A 513 17.01 21.61 -27.55
C LYS A 513 16.17 22.03 -28.74
N ILE A 514 14.90 22.28 -28.48
CA ILE A 514 13.93 22.75 -29.48
C ILE A 514 13.57 24.18 -29.14
N LYS A 515 13.80 25.08 -30.11
CA LYS A 515 13.55 26.51 -29.98
C LYS A 515 12.45 26.95 -30.94
N ASN A 516 11.60 27.86 -30.47
CA ASN A 516 10.62 28.52 -31.33
C ASN A 516 11.23 29.63 -32.18
N GLU A 517 10.41 30.32 -32.95
CA GLU A 517 10.82 31.45 -33.82
C GLU A 517 11.41 32.63 -33.07
N ASN A 518 11.17 32.75 -31.77
CA ASN A 518 11.73 33.82 -30.91
C ASN A 518 13.01 33.36 -30.18
N ASP A 519 13.62 32.24 -30.57
CA ASP A 519 14.74 31.56 -29.89
C ASP A 519 14.47 31.12 -28.43
N GLU A 520 13.21 31.03 -28.01
CA GLU A 520 12.83 30.49 -26.70
C GLU A 520 12.92 28.98 -26.72
N ILE A 521 13.52 28.37 -25.68
CA ILE A 521 13.60 26.93 -25.54
C ILE A 521 12.19 26.40 -25.13
N ILE A 522 11.60 25.62 -26.01
CA ILE A 522 10.31 25.01 -25.81
C ILE A 522 10.48 23.63 -25.15
N LYS A 523 11.52 22.90 -25.53
CA LYS A 523 11.83 21.58 -24.98
C LYS A 523 13.34 21.42 -24.90
N GLU A 524 13.79 20.85 -23.78
CA GLU A 524 15.15 20.35 -23.60
C GLU A 524 15.08 18.96 -23.00
N THR A 525 15.73 17.99 -23.64
CA THR A 525 15.73 16.62 -23.13
C THR A 525 17.04 15.91 -23.45
N THR A 526 17.51 15.10 -22.52
CA THR A 526 18.67 14.23 -22.69
C THR A 526 18.19 12.85 -23.14
N PHE A 527 18.75 12.31 -24.18
CA PHE A 527 18.43 10.97 -24.65
C PHE A 527 19.06 9.90 -23.74
N PRO A 528 18.26 9.09 -23.04
CA PRO A 528 18.80 8.07 -22.12
C PRO A 528 19.46 6.90 -22.89
N LYS A 529 19.10 6.72 -24.13
CA LYS A 529 19.58 5.65 -25.02
C LYS A 529 19.68 6.13 -26.46
N THR A 530 20.41 5.40 -27.31
CA THR A 530 20.49 5.71 -28.73
C THR A 530 19.18 5.36 -29.41
N VAL A 531 18.61 6.29 -30.15
CA VAL A 531 17.35 6.11 -30.92
C VAL A 531 17.61 6.32 -32.41
N ARG A 532 16.72 5.84 -33.26
CA ARG A 532 16.79 5.94 -34.73
C ARG A 532 15.68 6.76 -35.34
N TYR A 533 14.68 7.05 -34.53
CA TYR A 533 13.52 7.83 -34.90
C TYR A 533 13.12 8.75 -33.73
N THR A 534 12.76 9.99 -34.04
CA THR A 534 12.27 10.94 -33.04
C THR A 534 11.09 11.70 -33.64
N PHE A 535 9.97 11.68 -32.90
CA PHE A 535 8.76 12.46 -33.18
C PHE A 535 8.63 13.56 -32.15
N PHE A 536 8.17 14.72 -32.58
CA PHE A 536 7.89 15.83 -31.69
C PHE A 536 6.64 16.59 -32.13
N THR A 537 5.80 16.93 -31.17
CA THR A 537 4.68 17.84 -31.35
C THR A 537 4.44 18.68 -30.11
N CYS A 538 3.99 19.91 -30.31
CA CYS A 538 3.54 20.79 -29.25
C CYS A 538 2.57 21.82 -29.83
N LYS A 539 1.81 22.49 -28.94
CA LYS A 539 0.94 23.58 -29.32
C LYS A 539 1.74 24.73 -29.96
N GLY A 540 1.35 25.14 -31.18
CA GLY A 540 1.97 26.22 -31.90
C GLY A 540 3.24 25.86 -32.69
N LEU A 541 3.57 24.54 -32.74
CA LEU A 541 4.67 24.08 -33.60
C LEU A 541 4.46 24.54 -35.05
N ASN A 542 5.48 25.10 -35.66
CA ASN A 542 5.49 25.55 -37.06
C ASN A 542 6.89 25.40 -37.68
N ASN A 543 7.00 25.60 -38.98
CA ASN A 543 8.22 25.40 -39.75
C ASN A 543 9.41 26.32 -39.38
N ASN A 544 9.21 27.29 -38.49
CA ASN A 544 10.25 28.18 -38.02
C ASN A 544 10.96 27.68 -36.73
N TYR A 545 10.46 26.57 -36.16
CA TYR A 545 11.12 25.94 -35.04
C TYR A 545 12.47 25.37 -35.46
N LYS A 546 13.48 25.49 -34.56
CA LYS A 546 14.84 25.02 -34.77
C LYS A 546 15.20 23.94 -33.77
N PHE A 547 15.96 22.98 -34.21
CA PHE A 547 16.36 21.79 -33.41
C PHE A 547 17.89 21.76 -33.34
N TYR A 548 18.42 21.64 -32.12
CA TYR A 548 19.85 21.61 -31.85
C TYR A 548 20.20 20.40 -31.02
N LEU A 549 21.19 19.63 -31.46
CA LEU A 549 21.80 18.54 -30.70
C LEU A 549 23.10 19.03 -30.07
N TYR A 550 23.25 18.74 -28.79
CA TYR A 550 24.49 18.97 -28.05
C TYR A 550 25.12 17.60 -27.73
N ASP A 551 26.40 17.47 -28.03
CA ASP A 551 27.18 16.30 -27.65
C ASP A 551 27.72 16.39 -26.21
N SER A 552 28.44 15.36 -25.75
CA SER A 552 29.06 15.32 -24.41
C SER A 552 30.06 16.47 -24.16
N ASP A 553 30.64 17.03 -25.20
CA ASP A 553 31.59 18.12 -25.11
C ASP A 553 30.90 19.50 -25.16
N GLY A 554 29.57 19.50 -25.22
CA GLY A 554 28.74 20.71 -25.30
C GLY A 554 28.74 21.37 -26.68
N LYS A 555 29.20 20.69 -27.72
CA LYS A 555 29.17 21.18 -29.08
C LYS A 555 27.75 21.14 -29.62
N GLU A 556 27.27 22.31 -30.03
CA GLU A 556 25.97 22.47 -30.68
C GLU A 556 26.04 22.11 -32.17
N THR A 557 25.05 21.39 -32.64
CA THR A 557 24.84 21.06 -34.05
C THR A 557 23.37 21.28 -34.39
N GLU A 558 23.07 22.15 -35.31
CA GLU A 558 21.72 22.34 -35.83
C GLU A 558 21.34 21.10 -36.67
N VAL A 559 20.16 20.55 -36.41
CA VAL A 559 19.61 19.40 -37.13
C VAL A 559 18.24 19.72 -37.73
N TYR A 560 17.95 19.15 -38.87
CA TYR A 560 16.77 19.49 -39.64
C TYR A 560 15.74 18.40 -39.51
N PHE A 561 14.66 18.71 -38.79
CA PHE A 561 13.48 17.83 -38.69
C PHE A 561 12.58 18.08 -39.91
N ASN A 562 11.96 17.00 -40.39
CA ASN A 562 10.90 17.07 -41.35
C ASN A 562 9.60 17.45 -40.64
N PHE A 563 8.76 18.25 -41.29
CA PHE A 563 7.48 18.65 -40.76
C PHE A 563 6.35 17.94 -41.51
N GLY A 564 5.37 17.47 -40.75
CA GLY A 564 4.16 16.85 -41.27
C GLY A 564 2.92 17.60 -40.83
N ASN A 565 1.91 17.61 -41.70
CA ASN A 565 0.58 18.09 -41.35
C ASN A 565 -0.27 16.95 -40.81
N PRO A 566 -1.16 17.21 -39.86
CA PRO A 566 -2.07 16.21 -39.36
C PRO A 566 -2.94 15.65 -40.51
N LYS A 567 -3.33 14.38 -40.43
CA LYS A 567 -4.42 13.87 -41.24
C LYS A 567 -5.65 14.71 -40.90
N SER A 568 -6.31 15.31 -41.91
CA SER A 568 -7.57 16.04 -41.74
C SER A 568 -8.64 15.01 -41.36
N GLY A 569 -8.79 14.74 -40.08
CA GLY A 569 -9.98 14.08 -39.56
C GLY A 569 -11.12 15.08 -39.71
N SER A 570 -12.27 14.67 -40.30
CA SER A 570 -13.48 15.47 -40.28
C SER A 570 -13.78 15.81 -38.81
N ASP A 571 -13.97 17.11 -38.53
CA ASP A 571 -14.27 17.64 -37.18
C ASP A 571 -15.57 17.11 -36.57
N ASP A 572 -16.28 16.21 -37.24
CA ASP A 572 -17.66 15.75 -36.93
C ASP A 572 -17.75 14.43 -36.16
N GLN A 573 -16.64 13.82 -35.77
CA GLN A 573 -16.67 12.76 -34.77
C GLN A 573 -16.06 13.26 -33.46
N ASP A 574 -16.83 14.07 -32.73
CA ASP A 574 -16.81 13.99 -31.27
C ASP A 574 -17.14 12.54 -30.91
N THR A 575 -16.12 11.71 -30.82
CA THR A 575 -16.24 10.47 -30.06
C THR A 575 -16.55 10.93 -28.65
N LYS A 576 -17.85 10.93 -28.31
CA LYS A 576 -18.27 11.02 -26.91
C LYS A 576 -17.45 9.98 -26.21
N GLU A 577 -16.55 10.44 -25.34
CA GLU A 577 -16.08 9.58 -24.27
C GLU A 577 -17.35 8.98 -23.71
N ASP A 578 -17.52 7.68 -23.87
CA ASP A 578 -18.56 6.97 -23.16
C ASP A 578 -18.10 7.05 -21.70
N ASP A 579 -18.65 8.05 -20.99
CA ASP A 579 -18.51 8.23 -19.57
C ASP A 579 -19.29 7.10 -18.91
N GLY A 580 -18.86 5.87 -19.28
CA GLY A 580 -19.42 4.60 -18.90
C GLY A 580 -19.25 4.39 -17.41
N GLY A 581 -20.26 4.75 -16.69
CA GLY A 581 -20.39 4.57 -15.26
C GLY A 581 -20.16 5.87 -14.51
N LYS A 582 -21.24 6.48 -14.06
CA LYS A 582 -21.24 7.37 -12.93
C LYS A 582 -20.60 6.62 -11.75
N TYR A 583 -19.32 6.82 -11.58
CA TYR A 583 -18.71 6.66 -10.26
C TYR A 583 -18.98 8.01 -9.58
N ASP A 584 -20.04 8.04 -8.79
CA ASP A 584 -20.29 9.13 -7.85
C ASP A 584 -19.09 9.16 -6.91
N ASP A 585 -18.17 10.12 -7.14
CA ASP A 585 -17.23 10.58 -6.14
C ASP A 585 -18.07 11.34 -5.09
N ASP A 586 -18.84 10.59 -4.30
CA ASP A 586 -19.38 11.11 -3.06
C ASP A 586 -18.18 11.45 -2.17
N GLU A 587 -17.79 12.73 -2.19
CA GLU A 587 -17.05 13.32 -1.10
C GLU A 587 -17.96 13.17 0.14
N GLU A 588 -17.77 12.06 0.88
CA GLU A 588 -18.21 12.01 2.27
C GLU A 588 -17.40 13.09 3.01
N GLU A 589 -17.99 14.28 3.10
CA GLU A 589 -17.64 15.21 4.17
C GLU A 589 -17.81 14.45 5.49
N ASP A 590 -16.69 14.24 6.19
CA ASP A 590 -16.67 13.77 7.58
C ASP A 590 -17.55 14.72 8.42
N SER A 591 -18.83 14.44 8.50
CA SER A 591 -19.68 14.98 9.55
C SER A 591 -19.55 14.05 10.74
N ASP A 592 -18.72 14.45 11.69
CA ASP A 592 -18.77 13.99 13.07
C ASP A 592 -20.20 14.23 13.61
N THR A 593 -21.06 13.23 13.50
CA THR A 593 -22.31 13.20 14.25
C THR A 593 -22.13 12.29 15.44
N ASP A 594 -22.00 12.94 16.60
CA ASP A 594 -22.28 12.41 17.93
C ASP A 594 -23.57 11.58 17.90
N MET A 595 -23.46 10.28 18.15
CA MET A 595 -24.61 9.46 18.52
C MET A 595 -24.96 9.72 19.98
N SER A 596 -25.94 10.56 20.20
CA SER A 596 -26.68 10.58 21.46
C SER A 596 -27.90 9.66 21.35
N ASP A 597 -28.02 8.74 22.31
CA ASP A 597 -29.17 7.95 22.68
C ASP A 597 -30.47 8.76 22.65
N GLU A 598 -31.50 8.23 22.00
CA GLU A 598 -32.87 8.32 22.49
C GLU A 598 -33.71 7.11 22.10
N THR A 599 -34.12 6.37 23.14
CA THR A 599 -35.22 5.43 23.16
C THR A 599 -36.53 6.16 22.92
N ASP A 600 -37.44 5.69 22.09
CA ASP A 600 -38.83 5.55 22.48
C ASP A 600 -39.67 4.63 21.61
N HIS A 601 -40.62 3.98 22.31
CA HIS A 601 -41.63 3.03 21.89
C HIS A 601 -42.70 3.61 20.93
N SER A 602 -43.24 2.78 20.01
CA SER A 602 -44.68 2.47 20.00
C SER A 602 -45.11 1.55 18.85
N ASP A 603 -45.73 0.51 19.28
CA ASP A 603 -46.87 -0.29 18.80
C ASP A 603 -47.67 0.17 17.56
N SER A 604 -47.96 -0.78 16.67
CA SER A 604 -49.32 -1.25 16.30
C SER A 604 -49.33 -2.12 15.03
N SER A 605 -49.59 -3.40 15.17
CA SER A 605 -50.69 -4.25 14.72
C SER A 605 -51.29 -4.08 13.33
N GLN A 606 -51.35 -5.17 12.58
CA GLN A 606 -52.46 -5.97 12.04
C GLN A 606 -52.08 -6.73 10.78
N GLN A 607 -52.04 -8.05 10.86
CA GLN A 607 -53.04 -9.07 10.49
C GLN A 607 -53.42 -9.05 8.98
N SER A 608 -53.21 -10.14 8.26
CA SER A 608 -54.10 -11.30 8.02
C SER A 608 -53.52 -12.19 6.91
N ASP A 609 -53.40 -13.42 7.19
CA ASP A 609 -54.17 -14.61 6.87
C ASP A 609 -53.86 -15.38 5.60
N THR A 610 -53.61 -16.63 5.88
CA THR A 610 -54.06 -17.91 5.32
C THR A 610 -53.42 -18.39 4.03
N SER A 611 -53.05 -19.62 3.80
CA SER A 611 -53.42 -20.99 4.30
C SER A 611 -52.48 -22.00 3.66
N GLU A 612 -52.01 -22.92 4.44
CA GLU A 612 -52.34 -24.36 4.47
C GLU A 612 -51.84 -25.25 3.34
N HIS A 613 -51.23 -26.27 3.82
CA HIS A 613 -51.24 -27.73 3.73
C HIS A 613 -50.02 -28.34 3.02
N SER A 614 -49.32 -29.14 3.66
CA SER A 614 -49.33 -30.51 4.25
C SER A 614 -48.49 -31.43 3.37
N ASP A 615 -47.67 -32.23 3.76
CA ASP A 615 -47.51 -33.42 4.57
C ASP A 615 -46.19 -34.13 4.28
N THR A 616 -45.60 -34.56 5.33
CA THR A 616 -44.58 -35.60 5.48
C THR A 616 -45.12 -37.00 5.06
N PRO A 617 -44.40 -38.15 5.20
CA PRO A 617 -43.04 -38.47 5.67
C PRO A 617 -42.42 -39.76 5.04
N PHE A 618 -41.37 -40.26 5.75
CA PHE A 618 -40.87 -41.68 5.81
C PHE A 618 -39.82 -42.07 4.75
N THR A 619 -38.78 -42.73 5.06
CA THR A 619 -38.12 -43.61 6.05
C THR A 619 -36.87 -44.17 5.40
N ASP A 620 -35.83 -44.15 6.12
CA ASP A 620 -35.04 -45.27 6.71
C ASP A 620 -34.35 -46.32 5.80
N ILE A 621 -33.18 -46.66 6.33
CA ILE A 621 -32.52 -47.99 6.36
C ILE A 621 -31.36 -48.18 5.37
N SER A 622 -30.22 -48.19 5.90
CA SER A 622 -29.30 -49.17 6.51
C SER A 622 -28.10 -49.55 5.64
N THR A 623 -26.98 -49.46 6.28
CA THR A 623 -25.93 -50.48 6.50
C THR A 623 -25.45 -51.26 5.27
N ASP A 624 -24.15 -51.29 5.03
CA ASP A 624 -23.29 -52.39 5.43
C ASP A 624 -21.82 -52.19 5.03
N THR A 625 -21.04 -52.46 6.00
CA THR A 625 -19.68 -52.99 6.14
C THR A 625 -19.15 -53.86 5.03
N SER A 626 -17.86 -53.82 4.81
CA SER A 626 -16.84 -54.87 4.87
C SER A 626 -15.61 -54.44 4.07
N ASP A 627 -14.49 -54.25 4.70
CA ASP A 627 -13.45 -55.23 5.06
C ASP A 627 -12.65 -55.77 3.87
N ILE A 628 -11.38 -55.80 4.14
CA ILE A 628 -10.32 -56.78 3.83
C ILE A 628 -9.12 -56.24 3.07
N ARG A 629 -8.05 -56.05 3.86
CA ARG A 629 -6.68 -56.66 3.85
C ARG A 629 -5.93 -56.68 2.53
N SER A 630 -4.74 -56.24 2.62
CA SER A 630 -3.37 -56.70 3.04
C SER A 630 -2.58 -57.11 1.82
N ASP A 631 -1.38 -56.82 1.72
CA ASP A 631 -0.10 -57.42 2.08
C ASP A 631 1.03 -56.83 1.28
N ASP A 632 2.05 -56.49 2.03
CA ASP A 632 3.48 -56.94 1.93
C ASP A 632 4.17 -56.90 0.56
N THR A 633 5.39 -56.46 0.48
CA THR A 633 6.64 -56.88 1.11
C THR A 633 7.83 -56.06 0.51
N HIS A 634 8.79 -55.81 1.38
CA HIS A 634 10.27 -55.92 1.26
C HIS A 634 10.96 -55.50 -0.05
N SER A 635 12.13 -54.96 -0.07
CA SER A 635 13.36 -54.96 0.74
C SER A 635 14.42 -54.20 -0.02
N ASP A 636 15.30 -53.70 0.59
CA ASP A 636 16.73 -53.83 0.90
C ASP A 636 17.67 -52.74 0.34
N THR A 637 18.24 -52.12 1.33
CA THR A 637 19.67 -51.83 1.55
C THR A 637 20.62 -51.64 0.38
N SER A 638 21.39 -50.58 0.45
CA SER A 638 22.83 -50.68 0.66
C SER A 638 23.49 -49.31 0.86
N ASP A 639 24.25 -49.30 1.93
CA ASP A 639 25.28 -48.33 2.29
C ASP A 639 26.33 -48.10 1.23
N ILE A 640 26.88 -46.91 1.15
CA ILE A 640 28.32 -46.71 1.00
C ILE A 640 28.73 -45.37 1.64
N HIS A 641 29.51 -45.50 2.73
CA HIS A 641 30.41 -44.47 3.28
C HIS A 641 31.50 -44.08 2.29
N SER A 642 31.93 -42.84 2.31
CA SER A 642 33.35 -42.53 2.39
C SER A 642 33.60 -41.07 2.78
N ASP A 643 34.26 -40.95 3.89
CA ASP A 643 35.00 -39.82 4.42
C ASP A 643 35.99 -39.24 3.44
N ILE A 644 36.28 -37.96 3.56
CA ILE A 644 37.62 -37.34 3.52
C ILE A 644 37.51 -35.87 3.98
N HIS A 645 38.07 -35.56 5.14
CA HIS A 645 38.80 -34.34 5.50
C HIS A 645 40.31 -34.60 5.29
N PRO A 646 41.25 -33.65 5.38
CA PRO A 646 41.27 -32.28 5.84
C PRO A 646 42.21 -31.31 5.05
N ASP A 647 42.45 -30.16 5.71
CA ASP A 647 43.65 -29.30 5.81
C ASP A 647 43.60 -27.92 5.12
N SER A 648 43.43 -26.97 5.98
CA SER A 648 44.37 -25.91 6.44
C SER A 648 45.20 -25.16 5.40
N SER A 649 45.11 -23.85 5.44
CA SER A 649 46.29 -22.99 5.65
C SER A 649 45.89 -21.50 5.76
N ASP A 650 46.42 -20.93 6.82
CA ASP A 650 46.50 -19.54 7.22
C ASP A 650 47.07 -18.59 6.14
N ILE A 651 46.60 -17.36 6.15
CA ILE A 651 47.44 -16.19 5.92
C ILE A 651 46.90 -15.04 6.77
N HIS A 652 47.72 -14.70 7.77
CA HIS A 652 47.76 -13.44 8.50
C HIS A 652 48.20 -12.28 7.58
N SER A 653 47.67 -11.11 7.80
CA SER A 653 48.49 -9.90 7.77
C SER A 653 47.82 -8.78 8.59
N ASP A 654 48.54 -8.40 9.62
CA ASP A 654 48.40 -7.28 10.52
C ASP A 654 48.34 -5.94 9.81
N ILE A 655 47.54 -5.01 10.34
CA ILE A 655 47.99 -3.61 10.52
C ILE A 655 47.34 -3.09 11.82
N SER A 656 48.16 -2.90 12.78
CA SER A 656 47.93 -2.14 13.99
C SER A 656 48.13 -0.65 13.74
N SER A 657 47.32 0.20 14.37
CA SER A 657 47.82 1.48 14.88
C SER A 657 47.01 1.95 16.07
N ASP A 658 47.70 2.05 17.16
CA ASP A 658 47.37 2.61 18.44
C ASP A 658 46.82 4.03 18.38
N ILE A 659 45.83 4.33 19.21
CA ILE A 659 45.76 5.57 19.97
C ILE A 659 45.17 5.22 21.34
N ARG A 660 46.08 5.22 22.34
CA ARG A 660 45.74 5.30 23.77
C ARG A 660 45.36 6.74 24.10
N THR A 661 44.26 6.90 24.83
CA THR A 661 44.16 8.01 25.79
C THR A 661 43.63 7.48 27.09
N ASP A 662 44.52 7.55 28.08
CA ASP A 662 44.26 7.34 29.49
C ASP A 662 43.22 8.36 30.00
N VAL A 663 42.20 7.90 30.67
CA VAL A 663 41.46 8.73 31.63
C VAL A 663 41.34 7.99 32.94
N HIS A 664 42.02 8.57 33.93
CA HIS A 664 41.99 8.20 35.33
C HIS A 664 40.55 8.12 35.86
N SER A 665 40.28 7.06 36.57
CA SER A 665 39.19 6.91 37.51
C SER A 665 39.49 7.67 38.79
N ASP A 666 38.66 8.66 39.12
CA ASP A 666 38.51 9.17 40.48
C ASP A 666 37.08 8.86 40.95
N ASP A 667 37.03 7.85 41.82
CA ASP A 667 35.89 7.58 42.68
C ASP A 667 35.70 8.73 43.69
N ASN A 668 34.63 9.49 43.57
CA ASN A 668 34.05 10.25 44.67
C ASN A 668 32.52 10.13 44.63
N LYS A 669 32.04 9.10 45.33
CA LYS A 669 30.65 9.03 45.77
C LYS A 669 30.45 10.05 46.89
N THR A 670 29.76 11.13 46.57
CA THR A 670 29.06 11.92 47.57
C THR A 670 27.61 11.55 47.55
N ASP A 671 27.16 10.82 48.57
CA ASP A 671 25.76 10.59 48.90
C ASP A 671 25.07 11.95 49.16
N MET A 672 24.26 12.41 48.24
CA MET A 672 23.33 13.51 48.50
C MET A 672 22.09 12.98 49.19
N ASN A 673 21.75 13.60 50.30
CA ASN A 673 20.57 13.32 51.08
C ASN A 673 19.27 13.59 50.28
N GLU A 674 18.21 12.86 50.61
CA GLU A 674 16.89 12.90 49.95
C GLU A 674 16.26 14.30 49.99
N GLU A 675 16.64 15.11 50.98
CA GLU A 675 16.22 16.52 51.17
C GLU A 675 16.83 17.47 50.12
N ASP A 676 18.10 17.20 49.67
CA ASP A 676 18.76 17.98 48.63
C ASP A 676 18.22 17.66 47.22
N ARG A 677 17.77 16.41 46.96
CA ARG A 677 17.10 16.03 45.70
C ARG A 677 15.76 16.74 45.57
N ASN A 678 14.96 16.81 46.61
CA ASN A 678 13.66 17.48 46.57
C ASN A 678 13.82 19.00 46.36
N THR A 679 14.85 19.61 46.94
CA THR A 679 15.13 21.04 46.78
C THR A 679 15.62 21.36 45.37
N ALA A 680 16.48 20.52 44.77
CA ALA A 680 16.91 20.68 43.37
C ALA A 680 15.76 20.49 42.40
N LEU A 681 14.84 19.57 42.66
CA LEU A 681 13.63 19.33 41.83
C LEU A 681 12.67 20.53 41.89
N ILE A 682 12.45 21.12 43.08
CA ILE A 682 11.57 22.30 43.30
C ILE A 682 12.17 23.54 42.60
N VAL A 683 13.50 23.74 42.66
CA VAL A 683 14.16 24.87 42.01
C VAL A 683 14.14 24.70 40.49
N SER A 684 14.31 23.51 39.97
CA SER A 684 14.21 23.24 38.52
C SER A 684 12.79 23.46 38.00
N LEU A 685 11.76 22.95 38.71
CA LEU A 685 10.37 23.14 38.36
C LEU A 685 9.95 24.63 38.40
N SER A 686 10.48 25.42 39.35
CA SER A 686 10.15 26.85 39.45
C SER A 686 10.70 27.70 38.32
N VAL A 687 11.71 27.23 37.58
CA VAL A 687 12.31 27.90 36.42
C VAL A 687 11.68 27.38 35.11
N PHE A 688 11.40 26.10 34.99
CA PHE A 688 10.86 25.53 33.75
C PHE A 688 9.37 25.82 33.54
N ILE A 689 8.56 25.85 34.59
CA ILE A 689 7.11 26.15 34.49
C ILE A 689 6.84 27.51 33.84
N PRO A 690 7.49 28.63 34.23
CA PRO A 690 7.29 29.91 33.57
C PRO A 690 7.73 29.91 32.09
N ILE A 691 8.77 29.17 31.74
CA ILE A 691 9.26 29.08 30.36
C ILE A 691 8.23 28.35 29.48
N ILE A 692 7.68 27.23 29.97
CA ILE A 692 6.63 26.48 29.28
C ILE A 692 5.36 27.33 29.09
N ILE A 693 4.97 28.08 30.12
CA ILE A 693 3.80 28.98 30.02
C ILE A 693 4.03 30.06 28.98
N ILE A 694 5.23 30.62 28.88
CA ILE A 694 5.59 31.62 27.87
C ILE A 694 5.54 31.01 26.48
N LEU A 695 6.05 29.77 26.29
CA LEU A 695 6.01 29.05 25.03
C LEU A 695 4.57 28.77 24.57
N ILE A 696 3.70 28.33 25.47
CA ILE A 696 2.27 28.10 25.18
C ILE A 696 1.58 29.41 24.78
N ILE A 697 1.89 30.51 25.45
CA ILE A 697 1.34 31.86 25.10
C ILE A 697 1.80 32.26 23.71
N ILE A 698 3.06 32.03 23.35
CA ILE A 698 3.61 32.34 22.04
C ILE A 698 2.91 31.48 20.95
N ILE A 699 2.70 30.19 21.20
CA ILE A 699 1.99 29.29 20.28
C ILE A 699 0.53 29.74 20.08
N VAL A 700 -0.18 30.06 21.15
CA VAL A 700 -1.57 30.56 21.06
C VAL A 700 -1.66 31.89 20.33
N LEU A 701 -0.68 32.78 20.51
CA LEU A 701 -0.62 34.05 19.78
C LEU A 701 -0.27 33.82 18.29
N ALA A 702 0.57 32.85 17.98
CA ALA A 702 0.89 32.46 16.61
C ALA A 702 -0.34 31.86 15.90
N ILE A 703 -1.06 30.95 16.55
CA ILE A 703 -2.31 30.36 16.03
C ILE A 703 -3.38 31.45 15.80
N ARG A 704 -3.53 32.41 16.73
CA ARG A 704 -4.44 33.57 16.54
C ARG A 704 -4.03 34.43 15.35
N LYS A 705 -2.74 34.67 15.18
CA LYS A 705 -2.21 35.47 14.04
C LYS A 705 -2.41 34.74 12.70
N TYR A 706 -2.34 33.41 12.71
CA TYR A 706 -2.63 32.58 11.52
C TYR A 706 -4.13 32.62 11.20
N ARG A 707 -5.01 32.37 12.17
CA ARG A 707 -6.47 32.45 11.97
C ARG A 707 -6.97 33.84 11.57
N SER A 708 -6.33 34.92 12.04
CA SER A 708 -6.71 36.26 11.60
C SER A 708 -6.28 36.59 10.17
N LYS A 709 -5.29 35.85 9.62
CA LYS A 709 -4.90 35.97 8.20
C LYS A 709 -5.83 35.17 7.28
N ASP A 710 -6.39 34.05 7.75
CA ASP A 710 -7.35 33.27 6.94
C ASP A 710 -8.72 33.93 6.85
N ILE A 711 -9.16 34.63 7.90
CA ILE A 711 -10.43 35.41 7.87
C ILE A 711 -10.34 36.62 6.91
N SER A 712 -9.14 37.14 6.62
CA SER A 712 -8.96 38.21 5.63
C SER A 712 -8.79 37.71 4.19
N ARG A 713 -8.88 36.39 3.93
CA ARG A 713 -8.78 35.77 2.60
C ARG A 713 -10.05 35.06 2.13
N SER A 714 -11.09 34.96 2.95
CA SER A 714 -12.40 34.48 2.50
C SER A 714 -13.18 35.63 1.87
N THR A 715 -12.94 35.85 0.59
CA THR A 715 -13.83 36.62 -0.27
C THR A 715 -15.10 35.78 -0.46
N LEU A 716 -16.23 36.30 -0.01
CA LEU A 716 -17.55 35.78 -0.31
C LEU A 716 -17.77 35.84 -1.84
N LEU A 717 -17.87 34.72 -2.47
CA LEU A 717 -18.38 34.58 -3.82
C LEU A 717 -19.90 34.60 -3.77
N ASN A 718 -20.53 35.45 -4.58
CA ASN A 718 -21.96 35.49 -4.78
C ASN A 718 -22.33 34.52 -5.92
N ASP A 719 -23.50 33.95 -5.87
CA ASP A 719 -24.06 32.91 -6.78
C ASP A 719 -24.01 33.19 -8.30
N ASN A 720 -23.38 34.28 -8.74
CA ASN A 720 -23.26 34.66 -10.14
C ASN A 720 -21.83 34.94 -10.65
N GLY A 721 -20.78 34.61 -9.88
CA GLY A 721 -19.40 34.56 -10.40
C GLY A 721 -18.77 35.91 -10.80
N GLU A 722 -19.23 37.07 -10.29
CA GLU A 722 -18.63 38.36 -10.59
C GLU A 722 -17.93 39.01 -9.37
N ASP A 723 -16.71 39.50 -9.58
CA ASP A 723 -15.89 40.22 -8.60
C ASP A 723 -16.50 41.58 -8.20
N VAL A 724 -16.89 41.71 -6.94
CA VAL A 724 -17.31 43.01 -6.40
C VAL A 724 -16.13 43.70 -5.72
N LYS A 725 -15.62 44.73 -6.36
CA LYS A 725 -14.67 45.70 -5.75
C LYS A 725 -15.43 46.64 -4.80
N LEU A 726 -15.17 46.54 -3.51
CA LEU A 726 -15.55 47.56 -2.56
C LEU A 726 -14.50 48.68 -2.54
N SER A 727 -14.89 49.87 -2.98
CA SER A 727 -14.15 51.11 -2.80
C SER A 727 -14.21 51.56 -1.36
N ASN A 728 -13.04 51.80 -0.74
CA ASN A 728 -12.95 52.53 0.52
C ASN A 728 -13.25 54.00 0.29
N GLU A 729 -14.26 54.52 0.97
CA GLU A 729 -14.35 55.92 1.37
C GLU A 729 -14.73 55.97 2.86
N GLU A 730 -13.84 56.73 3.59
CA GLU A 730 -13.86 57.17 4.99
C GLU A 730 -13.49 56.14 6.09
#